data_ab83b3b1aa56aa7bd1bd04e2200f6461
#
_entry.id   ab83b3b1aa56aa7bd1bd04e2200f6461
#
_cell.length_a   1.000
_cell.length_b   1.000
_cell.length_c   1.000
_cell.angle_alpha   90.00
_cell.angle_beta   90.00
_cell.angle_gamma   90.00
#
_symmetry.space_group_name_H-M   'P 1'
#
loop_
_entity.id
_entity.type
_entity.pdbx_description
1 polymer ?
#
loop_
_entity_poly.entity_id
_entity_poly.type
_entity_poly.pdbx_seq_one_letter_code
_entity_poly.pdbx_strand_id
1 'polypeptide(L)'
;MSQPFRLNKEGLINRNKKISFTFNGKKLFGYEGDTIASALIANGIHLVGRSFKYHRPRGFFGAGVEEPNAKLQVEFNGHSEPNVNATEMELVEGLSATSQNCWPSVNFDIGAINNFLKMFFPAGFYYKTFMWPKSFWYKIYEPFIRKAAGLGVASIEKDKERYEHKFEYCDLLVTGSGPSGLASAYAAAKNGAKVILAEDKPRFGGTLLTDDVSIDNLSGKDWAEKIITELKSMPNVTVKNRSQVFGYYDHNMLVMFERVSDHLEKKSKFTPRQRLWYIRAKETILSTGSIERPIVFGNNDTPGIFLSAAAKEYMKVYGVLVGKKPLIFTNNDSAYETALEFKKNNVEPIILDTREEHSSELIDEAKSKGIDIRFSHGVIVANGYKKVKSAKIGKLNKDKNSFEKIETIDCDCICVSGFWTPSVHLASQSGNKLKYEEKIDAFIPDKKKQQETSVGAANGSFTLEESLKHGFENGSNLSAKITETKTEISIPNVNEKKYGAHDKFWCMPLPKNENPKRFVDFQNDVSVSDIEIALREGYRSIEHVKRYTTLGMATDQGRTSNLNGLQLVSNIENKIVPEVGHTTFRPPFTPITIGTIVGREVGMEYMPTRKTPMHEWHEKNNAVFVDAGAWKRPRYYKQGNETLFEASKREAKNVRENVGICDVTTLGKIDIKGPDAAEFLNRVYTNAWMKLPVGKARYGLMLREDGIVMDDGTTTRISENHYHMTTTTAQAANVLSHLEYYLQIVWPELNVNVVSTTEQWAGAAIAGPKSRDMLSKLYPDLDVSNDALPFMGYKEADFFGVPSRIFRISFSGELAYEINVKSDHGMFMWEKMMEVGKEFGNQPYGTEALSTLRIEMGHVAGPELDGRTIPSDVSLNGLVSKKKDFIGKNSLGREAFNVESRQKIVGLIPIDRKSSIPEGSHIVQDQNAKLPNPKLGHVSSSCWSVENNNPFSLAIMKDGKNMIGKKFFAVSPLKNKSIEVEVISSHYVDPEGKRVRS
;
A
#
# COMPACT_ATOMS: atom_id res chain seq x y z
N MET A 1 3.07 33.67 -29.42
CA MET A 1 4.25 33.21 -28.65
C MET A 1 5.06 32.32 -29.54
N SER A 2 6.38 32.45 -29.59
CA SER A 2 7.28 31.56 -30.37
C SER A 2 7.79 30.46 -29.42
N GLN A 3 8.02 29.27 -29.99
CA GLN A 3 8.71 28.17 -29.28
C GLN A 3 10.17 28.11 -29.80
N PRO A 4 11.12 28.80 -29.16
CA PRO A 4 12.45 29.03 -29.70
C PRO A 4 13.32 27.76 -29.81
N PHE A 5 12.91 26.68 -29.16
CA PHE A 5 13.58 25.38 -29.17
C PHE A 5 12.80 24.29 -29.90
N ARG A 6 11.62 24.61 -30.53
CA ARG A 6 10.85 23.64 -31.30
C ARG A 6 11.44 23.47 -32.69
N LEU A 7 11.75 22.24 -33.07
CA LEU A 7 12.16 21.87 -34.42
C LEU A 7 10.98 21.91 -35.39
N ASN A 8 11.20 22.29 -36.62
CA ASN A 8 10.11 22.51 -37.60
C ASN A 8 9.53 21.20 -38.17
N LYS A 9 10.32 20.15 -38.32
CA LYS A 9 9.95 18.91 -39.02
C LYS A 9 10.04 17.63 -38.22
N GLU A 10 10.78 17.63 -37.13
CA GLU A 10 11.02 16.44 -36.31
C GLU A 10 9.96 16.26 -35.24
N GLY A 11 9.82 15.05 -34.68
CA GLY A 11 8.94 14.69 -33.57
C GLY A 11 7.69 13.91 -34.00
N LEU A 12 7.18 13.14 -33.05
CA LEU A 12 6.00 12.29 -33.18
C LEU A 12 4.74 12.94 -32.58
N ILE A 13 4.77 14.24 -32.37
CA ILE A 13 3.68 15.04 -31.84
C ILE A 13 2.68 15.44 -32.93
N ASN A 14 1.41 15.64 -32.56
CA ASN A 14 0.39 16.12 -33.47
C ASN A 14 0.39 17.66 -33.58
N ARG A 15 1.12 18.20 -34.56
CA ARG A 15 1.28 19.66 -34.74
C ARG A 15 0.00 20.37 -35.17
N ASN A 16 -1.01 19.63 -35.64
CA ASN A 16 -2.31 20.21 -36.03
C ASN A 16 -3.18 20.51 -34.82
N LYS A 17 -2.88 19.94 -33.64
CA LYS A 17 -3.63 20.16 -32.40
C LYS A 17 -2.77 20.87 -31.38
N LYS A 18 -2.96 22.19 -31.29
CA LYS A 18 -2.32 23.04 -30.31
C LYS A 18 -3.05 22.95 -28.98
N ILE A 19 -2.32 22.87 -27.87
CA ILE A 19 -2.82 22.76 -26.50
C ILE A 19 -2.29 23.94 -25.70
N SER A 20 -3.19 24.63 -24.98
CA SER A 20 -2.84 25.74 -24.11
C SER A 20 -2.77 25.29 -22.66
N PHE A 21 -1.75 25.72 -21.94
CA PHE A 21 -1.56 25.41 -20.52
C PHE A 21 -0.92 26.56 -19.78
N THR A 22 -0.86 26.49 -18.45
CA THR A 22 -0.27 27.52 -17.61
C THR A 22 0.90 26.93 -16.81
N PHE A 23 2.02 27.68 -16.74
CA PHE A 23 3.14 27.34 -15.88
C PHE A 23 3.58 28.55 -15.06
N ASN A 24 3.56 28.44 -13.74
CA ASN A 24 3.85 29.56 -12.81
C ASN A 24 3.07 30.85 -13.15
N GLY A 25 1.79 30.70 -13.47
CA GLY A 25 0.89 31.80 -13.87
C GLY A 25 1.07 32.32 -15.30
N LYS A 26 2.05 31.83 -16.07
CA LYS A 26 2.29 32.24 -17.44
C LYS A 26 1.59 31.30 -18.42
N LYS A 27 0.74 31.82 -19.31
CA LYS A 27 0.13 31.05 -20.40
C LYS A 27 1.17 30.63 -21.42
N LEU A 28 1.19 29.37 -21.77
CA LEU A 28 2.09 28.74 -22.73
C LEU A 28 1.28 27.84 -23.67
N PHE A 29 1.94 27.26 -24.67
CA PHE A 29 1.31 26.25 -25.52
C PHE A 29 2.31 25.13 -25.84
N GLY A 30 1.77 23.97 -26.14
CA GLY A 30 2.43 22.81 -26.72
C GLY A 30 1.52 22.20 -27.79
N TYR A 31 1.76 20.93 -28.08
CA TYR A 31 0.99 20.16 -29.05
C TYR A 31 0.53 18.85 -28.42
N GLU A 32 -0.52 18.25 -28.97
CA GLU A 32 -0.96 16.92 -28.57
C GLU A 32 0.18 15.90 -28.72
N GLY A 33 0.46 15.16 -27.67
CA GLY A 33 1.57 14.23 -27.58
C GLY A 33 2.85 14.81 -26.97
N ASP A 34 2.87 16.11 -26.62
CA ASP A 34 3.90 16.66 -25.73
C ASP A 34 3.67 16.19 -24.29
N THR A 35 4.75 16.07 -23.52
CA THR A 35 4.70 16.08 -22.05
C THR A 35 4.80 17.53 -21.54
N ILE A 36 4.52 17.75 -20.24
CA ILE A 36 4.76 19.08 -19.63
C ILE A 36 6.23 19.46 -19.85
N ALA A 37 7.17 18.53 -19.66
CA ALA A 37 8.60 18.75 -19.84
C ALA A 37 8.96 19.19 -21.25
N SER A 38 8.56 18.44 -22.29
CA SER A 38 8.88 18.78 -23.68
C SER A 38 8.27 20.13 -24.09
N ALA A 39 7.04 20.43 -23.65
CA ALA A 39 6.41 21.70 -23.91
C ALA A 39 7.14 22.88 -23.21
N LEU A 40 7.60 22.71 -21.96
CA LEU A 40 8.36 23.74 -21.25
C LEU A 40 9.70 24.02 -21.92
N ILE A 41 10.46 22.98 -22.28
CA ILE A 41 11.74 23.12 -22.98
C ILE A 41 11.53 23.82 -24.34
N ALA A 42 10.50 23.42 -25.11
CA ALA A 42 10.15 24.06 -26.38
C ALA A 42 9.91 25.58 -26.23
N ASN A 43 9.27 25.99 -25.15
CA ASN A 43 9.03 27.41 -24.79
C ASN A 43 10.26 28.11 -24.15
N GLY A 44 11.41 27.44 -24.05
CA GLY A 44 12.66 28.01 -23.52
C GLY A 44 12.74 28.04 -22.00
N ILE A 45 11.93 27.24 -21.29
CA ILE A 45 11.93 27.14 -19.84
C ILE A 45 12.74 25.92 -19.40
N HIS A 46 13.90 26.16 -18.82
CA HIS A 46 14.80 25.12 -18.31
C HIS A 46 14.82 25.04 -16.79
N LEU A 47 14.46 26.12 -16.07
CA LEU A 47 14.38 26.15 -14.61
C LEU A 47 12.96 25.78 -14.16
N VAL A 48 12.82 24.65 -13.50
CA VAL A 48 11.50 24.09 -13.14
C VAL A 48 11.28 23.89 -11.64
N GLY A 49 12.33 23.91 -10.83
CA GLY A 49 12.21 23.72 -9.40
C GLY A 49 13.44 24.14 -8.62
N ARG A 50 13.41 23.90 -7.34
CA ARG A 50 14.51 24.07 -6.39
C ARG A 50 14.80 22.77 -5.68
N SER A 51 16.07 22.53 -5.34
CA SER A 51 16.48 21.31 -4.68
C SER A 51 15.97 21.24 -3.22
N PHE A 52 15.89 20.04 -2.70
CA PHE A 52 15.31 19.75 -1.39
C PHE A 52 16.05 20.41 -0.23
N LYS A 53 17.37 20.25 -0.14
CA LYS A 53 18.19 20.68 1.01
C LYS A 53 18.80 22.08 0.83
N TYR A 54 19.35 22.32 -0.35
CA TYR A 54 20.12 23.54 -0.62
C TYR A 54 19.35 24.61 -1.40
N HIS A 55 18.13 24.32 -1.88
CA HIS A 55 17.35 25.21 -2.73
C HIS A 55 18.11 25.70 -3.98
N ARG A 56 18.99 24.84 -4.50
CA ARG A 56 19.70 25.10 -5.74
C ARG A 56 18.74 25.00 -6.94
N PRO A 57 18.94 25.76 -8.00
CA PRO A 57 18.13 25.67 -9.22
C PRO A 57 18.17 24.24 -9.78
N ARG A 58 17.00 23.75 -10.22
CA ARG A 58 16.83 22.43 -10.86
C ARG A 58 16.14 22.57 -12.21
N GLY A 59 16.65 21.83 -13.19
CA GLY A 59 16.09 21.71 -14.54
C GLY A 59 15.69 20.30 -14.88
N PHE A 60 15.48 20.01 -16.14
CA PHE A 60 15.26 18.65 -16.64
C PHE A 60 16.60 17.93 -16.77
N PHE A 61 16.61 16.64 -16.43
CA PHE A 61 17.78 15.78 -16.56
C PHE A 61 17.49 14.56 -17.43
N GLY A 62 16.36 13.89 -17.22
CA GLY A 62 15.85 12.76 -18.00
C GLY A 62 14.70 13.14 -18.92
N ALA A 63 14.12 12.14 -19.59
CA ALA A 63 12.92 12.29 -20.44
C ALA A 63 11.77 11.32 -20.05
N GLY A 64 11.95 10.51 -19.04
CA GLY A 64 10.98 9.51 -18.55
C GLY A 64 10.95 9.43 -17.03
N VAL A 65 10.74 8.20 -16.53
CA VAL A 65 10.62 7.88 -15.09
C VAL A 65 11.91 8.13 -14.29
N GLU A 66 13.03 8.22 -14.96
CA GLU A 66 14.36 8.48 -14.38
C GLU A 66 14.57 9.94 -13.97
N GLU A 67 13.64 10.86 -14.34
CA GLU A 67 13.75 12.30 -14.07
C GLU A 67 13.70 12.59 -12.55
N PRO A 68 14.81 13.09 -11.94
CA PRO A 68 14.85 13.32 -10.51
C PRO A 68 14.35 14.71 -10.08
N ASN A 69 14.37 15.72 -10.97
CA ASN A 69 14.27 17.14 -10.60
C ASN A 69 12.93 17.79 -10.91
N ALA A 70 12.29 17.37 -12.01
CA ALA A 70 11.13 18.07 -12.58
C ALA A 70 9.82 17.62 -11.95
N LYS A 71 9.72 17.75 -10.62
CA LYS A 71 8.49 17.48 -9.85
C LYS A 71 7.68 18.77 -9.74
N LEU A 72 6.43 18.72 -10.16
CA LEU A 72 5.54 19.87 -10.23
C LEU A 72 4.27 19.67 -9.41
N GLN A 73 3.68 20.76 -8.96
CA GLN A 73 2.29 20.80 -8.51
C GLN A 73 1.44 21.00 -9.75
N VAL A 74 0.51 20.07 -10.00
CA VAL A 74 -0.37 20.11 -11.18
C VAL A 74 -1.81 20.25 -10.74
N GLU A 75 -2.51 21.19 -11.37
CA GLU A 75 -3.94 21.43 -11.18
C GLU A 75 -4.66 21.14 -12.49
N PHE A 76 -5.61 20.24 -12.45
CA PHE A 76 -6.39 19.81 -13.61
C PHE A 76 -7.72 19.21 -13.18
N ASN A 77 -8.81 19.54 -13.91
CA ASN A 77 -10.17 19.02 -13.63
C ASN A 77 -10.64 19.17 -12.18
N GLY A 78 -10.17 20.20 -11.47
CA GLY A 78 -10.59 20.52 -10.11
C GLY A 78 -9.91 19.68 -9.03
N HIS A 79 -8.82 18.99 -9.34
CA HIS A 79 -7.93 18.41 -8.35
C HIS A 79 -6.52 19.01 -8.45
N SER A 80 -5.82 19.00 -7.33
CA SER A 80 -4.44 19.47 -7.19
C SER A 80 -3.56 18.31 -6.73
N GLU A 81 -2.51 18.00 -7.48
CA GLU A 81 -1.63 16.87 -7.20
C GLU A 81 -0.19 17.31 -7.10
N PRO A 82 0.49 17.05 -5.95
CA PRO A 82 1.90 17.35 -5.77
C PRO A 82 2.80 16.29 -6.39
N ASN A 83 4.05 16.68 -6.62
CA ASN A 83 5.14 15.78 -7.02
C ASN A 83 4.91 15.02 -8.33
N VAL A 84 4.11 15.58 -9.25
CA VAL A 84 3.89 15.02 -10.57
C VAL A 84 5.16 15.15 -11.40
N ASN A 85 5.59 14.05 -12.01
CA ASN A 85 6.76 14.06 -12.89
C ASN A 85 6.41 14.70 -14.23
N ALA A 86 7.04 15.83 -14.55
CA ALA A 86 6.76 16.59 -15.76
C ALA A 86 7.08 15.82 -17.06
N THR A 87 7.96 14.83 -16.99
CA THR A 87 8.34 13.99 -18.14
C THR A 87 7.34 12.87 -18.43
N GLU A 88 6.47 12.54 -17.47
CA GLU A 88 5.47 11.48 -17.61
C GLU A 88 4.04 12.00 -17.83
N MET A 89 3.77 13.25 -17.41
CA MET A 89 2.45 13.85 -17.57
C MET A 89 2.30 14.43 -18.97
N GLU A 90 1.37 13.86 -19.75
CA GLU A 90 1.01 14.36 -21.08
C GLU A 90 0.26 15.69 -20.96
N LEU A 91 0.49 16.56 -21.92
CA LEU A 91 -0.12 17.89 -21.95
C LEU A 91 -1.60 17.80 -22.35
N VAL A 92 -2.46 18.46 -21.58
CA VAL A 92 -3.91 18.58 -21.81
C VAL A 92 -4.36 20.03 -21.75
N GLU A 93 -5.43 20.36 -22.49
CA GLU A 93 -5.98 21.72 -22.52
C GLU A 93 -6.42 22.19 -21.14
N GLY A 94 -6.00 23.40 -20.77
CA GLY A 94 -6.34 24.02 -19.48
C GLY A 94 -5.54 23.54 -18.26
N LEU A 95 -4.55 22.67 -18.44
CA LEU A 95 -3.67 22.23 -17.37
C LEU A 95 -2.89 23.41 -16.77
N SER A 96 -2.81 23.47 -15.44
CA SER A 96 -1.99 24.45 -14.73
C SER A 96 -0.93 23.71 -13.91
N ALA A 97 0.33 24.11 -14.06
CA ALA A 97 1.45 23.56 -13.31
C ALA A 97 2.26 24.65 -12.63
N THR A 98 2.77 24.35 -11.45
CA THR A 98 3.64 25.26 -10.69
C THR A 98 4.87 24.55 -10.16
N SER A 99 5.96 25.31 -10.08
CA SER A 99 7.22 24.85 -9.45
C SER A 99 7.02 24.62 -7.96
N GLN A 100 7.69 23.61 -7.44
CA GLN A 100 7.66 23.27 -6.03
C GLN A 100 8.95 23.70 -5.30
N ASN A 101 8.90 23.65 -3.97
CA ASN A 101 10.02 23.90 -3.09
C ASN A 101 10.70 25.27 -3.32
N CYS A 102 9.92 26.33 -3.59
CA CYS A 102 10.41 27.69 -3.79
C CYS A 102 9.44 28.72 -3.22
N TRP A 103 9.95 29.82 -2.68
CA TRP A 103 9.15 30.93 -2.18
C TRP A 103 9.92 32.28 -2.28
N PRO A 104 9.34 33.35 -2.82
CA PRO A 104 8.00 33.45 -3.42
C PRO A 104 7.90 32.89 -4.85
N SER A 105 9.03 32.62 -5.52
CA SER A 105 9.01 32.02 -6.87
C SER A 105 10.27 31.21 -7.17
N VAL A 106 10.22 30.37 -8.21
CA VAL A 106 11.38 29.59 -8.64
C VAL A 106 12.55 30.48 -9.10
N ASN A 107 12.26 31.68 -9.62
CA ASN A 107 13.27 32.63 -10.07
C ASN A 107 13.90 33.42 -8.92
N PHE A 108 13.17 33.71 -7.88
CA PHE A 108 13.64 34.36 -6.66
C PHE A 108 13.14 33.57 -5.46
N ASP A 109 14.02 32.78 -4.90
CA ASP A 109 13.71 31.85 -3.80
C ASP A 109 14.53 32.24 -2.57
N ILE A 110 13.84 32.59 -1.50
CA ILE A 110 14.48 32.94 -0.21
C ILE A 110 15.17 31.75 0.40
N GLY A 111 14.63 30.52 0.19
CA GLY A 111 15.27 29.28 0.64
C GLY A 111 16.69 29.08 0.09
N ALA A 112 17.04 29.72 -1.03
CA ALA A 112 18.39 29.66 -1.60
C ALA A 112 19.51 30.14 -0.64
N ILE A 113 19.18 30.78 0.47
CA ILE A 113 20.12 31.09 1.56
C ILE A 113 20.76 29.82 2.13
N ASN A 114 20.07 28.68 2.09
CA ASN A 114 20.60 27.39 2.54
C ASN A 114 21.86 26.96 1.76
N ASN A 115 21.99 27.39 0.48
CA ASN A 115 23.19 27.08 -0.28
C ASN A 115 24.43 27.87 0.24
N PHE A 116 24.25 29.05 0.84
CA PHE A 116 25.34 29.75 1.50
C PHE A 116 25.67 29.12 2.85
N LEU A 117 24.65 28.62 3.55
CA LEU A 117 24.77 27.97 4.84
C LEU A 117 25.07 26.45 4.71
N LYS A 118 25.51 25.99 3.55
CA LYS A 118 25.73 24.56 3.24
C LYS A 118 26.63 23.82 4.22
N MET A 119 27.51 24.50 4.94
CA MET A 119 28.37 23.92 5.97
C MET A 119 27.59 23.41 7.18
N PHE A 120 26.37 23.87 7.43
CA PHE A 120 25.50 23.44 8.52
C PHE A 120 24.58 22.27 8.13
N PHE A 121 24.58 21.86 6.86
CA PHE A 121 23.74 20.82 6.30
C PHE A 121 24.52 19.64 5.67
N PRO A 122 25.60 19.14 6.32
CA PRO A 122 26.26 17.92 5.85
C PRO A 122 25.36 16.70 6.06
N ALA A 123 25.75 15.54 5.51
CA ALA A 123 25.07 14.28 5.85
C ALA A 123 24.99 14.11 7.39
N GLY A 124 23.85 13.64 7.87
CA GLY A 124 23.61 13.50 9.31
C GLY A 124 23.41 14.79 10.09
N PHE A 125 23.16 15.92 9.44
CA PHE A 125 22.98 17.21 10.13
C PHE A 125 21.87 17.20 11.19
N TYR A 126 20.85 16.38 11.07
CA TYR A 126 19.82 16.19 12.09
C TYR A 126 20.39 15.74 13.45
N TYR A 127 21.46 14.97 13.41
CA TYR A 127 22.12 14.43 14.61
C TYR A 127 23.27 15.31 15.11
N LYS A 128 23.59 16.40 14.42
CA LYS A 128 24.78 17.25 14.69
C LYS A 128 24.44 18.70 14.95
N THR A 129 23.66 19.32 14.04
CA THR A 129 23.47 20.78 14.03
C THR A 129 22.31 21.24 14.90
N PHE A 130 21.21 20.48 14.95
CA PHE A 130 19.97 20.91 15.61
C PHE A 130 19.64 20.10 16.87
N MET A 131 20.67 19.67 17.63
CA MET A 131 20.49 18.84 18.84
C MET A 131 20.41 19.63 20.15
N TRP A 132 20.81 20.89 20.15
CA TRP A 132 20.83 21.70 21.35
C TRP A 132 20.13 23.06 21.14
N PRO A 133 19.29 23.52 22.10
CA PRO A 133 18.78 22.80 23.28
C PRO A 133 17.76 21.69 22.86
N LYS A 134 17.76 20.57 23.57
CA LYS A 134 16.84 19.42 23.27
C LYS A 134 15.36 19.81 23.22
N SER A 135 14.94 20.76 24.10
CA SER A 135 13.56 21.25 24.16
C SER A 135 13.11 21.97 22.90
N PHE A 136 14.03 22.43 22.05
CA PHE A 136 13.71 23.15 20.80
C PHE A 136 13.41 22.20 19.66
N TRP A 137 13.76 20.89 19.75
CA TRP A 137 13.55 19.95 18.68
C TRP A 137 12.09 19.96 18.19
N TYR A 138 11.14 19.60 19.05
CA TYR A 138 9.71 19.54 18.67
C TYR A 138 9.03 20.92 18.52
N LYS A 139 9.54 21.94 19.19
CA LYS A 139 8.89 23.25 19.20
C LYS A 139 9.38 24.19 18.09
N ILE A 140 10.61 24.05 17.64
CA ILE A 140 11.26 24.98 16.71
C ILE A 140 11.89 24.23 15.53
N TYR A 141 12.87 23.36 15.79
CA TYR A 141 13.70 22.79 14.72
C TYR A 141 12.92 21.88 13.78
N GLU A 142 12.21 20.86 14.28
CA GLU A 142 11.45 19.93 13.46
C GLU A 142 10.36 20.63 12.66
N PRO A 143 9.46 21.46 13.24
CA PRO A 143 8.45 22.17 12.47
C PRO A 143 9.01 23.07 11.36
N PHE A 144 10.12 23.75 11.65
CA PHE A 144 10.78 24.61 10.66
C PHE A 144 11.41 23.76 9.54
N ILE A 145 12.19 22.73 9.89
CA ILE A 145 12.82 21.82 8.93
C ILE A 145 11.76 21.13 8.06
N ARG A 146 10.70 20.59 8.67
CA ARG A 146 9.60 19.93 7.96
C ARG A 146 8.92 20.87 6.97
N LYS A 147 8.66 22.13 7.38
CA LYS A 147 8.07 23.15 6.49
C LYS A 147 9.03 23.56 5.37
N ALA A 148 10.32 23.69 5.67
CA ALA A 148 11.34 24.05 4.69
C ALA A 148 11.65 22.92 3.70
N ALA A 149 11.46 21.66 4.12
CA ALA A 149 11.64 20.48 3.29
C ALA A 149 10.49 20.20 2.31
N GLY A 150 9.58 21.12 2.10
CA GLY A 150 8.33 20.95 1.34
C GLY A 150 8.52 20.41 -0.07
N LEU A 151 7.98 19.23 -0.33
CA LEU A 151 7.95 18.56 -1.63
C LEU A 151 6.57 18.69 -2.31
N GLY A 152 5.96 19.84 -2.27
CA GLY A 152 4.62 20.09 -2.76
C GLY A 152 3.56 20.02 -1.66
N VAL A 153 2.33 20.38 -2.00
CA VAL A 153 1.23 20.52 -1.04
C VAL A 153 0.10 19.58 -1.41
N ALA A 154 -0.21 18.64 -0.50
CA ALA A 154 -1.36 17.77 -0.68
C ALA A 154 -2.67 18.58 -0.64
N SER A 155 -3.62 18.27 -1.51
CA SER A 155 -4.94 18.88 -1.50
C SER A 155 -5.68 18.48 -0.22
N ILE A 156 -6.38 19.43 0.38
CA ILE A 156 -7.33 19.20 1.47
C ILE A 156 -8.77 19.06 0.95
N GLU A 157 -8.99 19.33 -0.34
CA GLU A 157 -10.29 19.18 -0.98
C GLU A 157 -10.59 17.71 -1.24
N LYS A 158 -11.88 17.37 -1.22
CA LYS A 158 -12.34 16.00 -1.56
C LYS A 158 -11.97 15.70 -3.00
N ASP A 159 -11.24 14.62 -3.20
CA ASP A 159 -10.98 14.09 -4.53
C ASP A 159 -12.30 13.59 -5.15
N LYS A 160 -12.67 14.15 -6.30
CA LYS A 160 -13.89 13.81 -7.05
C LYS A 160 -13.65 12.75 -8.12
N GLU A 161 -12.40 12.35 -8.30
CA GLU A 161 -12.00 11.39 -9.29
C GLU A 161 -12.40 9.97 -8.89
N ARG A 162 -12.54 9.12 -9.90
CA ARG A 162 -12.82 7.71 -9.71
C ARG A 162 -11.56 6.89 -9.96
N TYR A 163 -11.30 5.92 -9.09
CA TYR A 163 -10.21 4.96 -9.21
C TYR A 163 -10.77 3.54 -9.17
N GLU A 164 -10.07 2.60 -9.79
CA GLU A 164 -10.52 1.22 -9.86
C GLU A 164 -9.39 0.25 -9.56
N HIS A 165 -9.73 -0.88 -8.94
CA HIS A 165 -8.89 -2.06 -8.86
C HIS A 165 -9.39 -3.10 -9.87
N LYS A 166 -8.46 -3.77 -10.56
CA LYS A 166 -8.72 -4.85 -11.50
C LYS A 166 -7.84 -6.04 -11.14
N PHE A 167 -8.41 -7.22 -11.29
CA PHE A 167 -7.70 -8.49 -11.15
C PHE A 167 -7.66 -9.15 -12.52
N GLU A 168 -6.50 -9.63 -12.92
CA GLU A 168 -6.32 -10.26 -14.21
C GLU A 168 -5.37 -11.46 -14.10
N TYR A 169 -5.57 -12.41 -15.00
CA TYR A 169 -4.74 -13.58 -15.15
C TYR A 169 -4.22 -13.66 -16.58
N CYS A 170 -2.95 -14.03 -16.74
CA CYS A 170 -2.36 -14.29 -18.05
C CYS A 170 -1.37 -15.45 -17.99
N ASP A 171 -1.12 -16.03 -19.16
CA ASP A 171 -0.05 -17.01 -19.30
C ASP A 171 1.32 -16.34 -19.27
N LEU A 172 1.46 -15.21 -19.98
CA LEU A 172 2.68 -14.43 -20.02
C LEU A 172 2.41 -12.93 -19.86
N LEU A 173 3.04 -12.32 -18.86
CA LEU A 173 3.13 -10.86 -18.74
C LEU A 173 4.47 -10.39 -19.30
N VAL A 174 4.43 -9.45 -20.25
CA VAL A 174 5.62 -8.79 -20.79
C VAL A 174 5.64 -7.34 -20.33
N THR A 175 6.72 -6.93 -19.63
CA THR A 175 6.88 -5.57 -19.07
C THR A 175 7.87 -4.76 -19.90
N GLY A 176 7.37 -3.75 -20.59
CA GLY A 176 8.11 -2.91 -21.53
C GLY A 176 7.93 -3.36 -22.99
N SER A 177 7.74 -2.39 -23.88
CA SER A 177 7.50 -2.61 -25.31
C SER A 177 8.67 -2.17 -26.19
N GLY A 178 9.89 -2.19 -25.64
CA GLY A 178 11.11 -2.06 -26.43
C GLY A 178 11.31 -3.25 -27.38
N PRO A 179 12.43 -3.32 -28.12
CA PRO A 179 12.69 -4.40 -29.10
C PRO A 179 12.46 -5.79 -28.53
N SER A 180 13.08 -6.09 -27.39
CA SER A 180 12.97 -7.40 -26.76
C SER A 180 11.56 -7.72 -26.25
N GLY A 181 10.82 -6.72 -25.75
CA GLY A 181 9.45 -6.88 -25.29
C GLY A 181 8.46 -7.15 -26.40
N LEU A 182 8.55 -6.38 -27.51
CA LEU A 182 7.74 -6.61 -28.70
C LEU A 182 7.98 -8.00 -29.30
N ALA A 183 9.24 -8.40 -29.43
CA ALA A 183 9.62 -9.72 -29.93
C ALA A 183 9.07 -10.84 -29.02
N SER A 184 9.17 -10.68 -27.69
CA SER A 184 8.67 -11.66 -26.71
C SER A 184 7.17 -11.80 -26.76
N ALA A 185 6.44 -10.68 -26.77
CA ALA A 185 4.98 -10.69 -26.82
C ALA A 185 4.46 -11.30 -28.12
N TYR A 186 5.10 -10.98 -29.25
CA TYR A 186 4.74 -11.51 -30.55
C TYR A 186 4.95 -13.03 -30.64
N ALA A 187 6.11 -13.51 -30.21
CA ALA A 187 6.43 -14.93 -30.22
C ALA A 187 5.47 -15.74 -29.31
N ALA A 188 5.19 -15.22 -28.13
CA ALA A 188 4.29 -15.88 -27.21
C ALA A 188 2.84 -15.90 -27.72
N ALA A 189 2.39 -14.80 -28.31
CA ALA A 189 1.05 -14.71 -28.89
C ALA A 189 0.84 -15.68 -30.06
N LYS A 190 1.84 -15.85 -30.92
CA LYS A 190 1.81 -16.83 -32.01
C LYS A 190 1.72 -18.28 -31.52
N ASN A 191 2.26 -18.58 -30.36
CA ASN A 191 2.12 -19.89 -29.70
C ASN A 191 0.75 -20.06 -28.99
N GLY A 192 -0.16 -19.08 -29.10
CA GLY A 192 -1.50 -19.15 -28.50
C GLY A 192 -1.59 -18.79 -27.02
N ALA A 193 -0.51 -18.35 -26.38
CA ALA A 193 -0.54 -17.92 -24.99
C ALA A 193 -1.41 -16.66 -24.79
N LYS A 194 -2.09 -16.56 -23.62
CA LYS A 194 -2.76 -15.33 -23.22
C LYS A 194 -1.71 -14.34 -22.73
N VAL A 195 -1.43 -13.31 -23.55
CA VAL A 195 -0.36 -12.34 -23.32
C VAL A 195 -0.91 -10.99 -22.87
N ILE A 196 -0.29 -10.40 -21.85
CA ILE A 196 -0.44 -8.98 -21.51
C ILE A 196 0.89 -8.29 -21.81
N LEU A 197 0.88 -7.26 -22.66
CA LEU A 197 2.01 -6.37 -22.91
C LEU A 197 1.76 -5.03 -22.23
N ALA A 198 2.60 -4.67 -21.25
CA ALA A 198 2.51 -3.42 -20.50
C ALA A 198 3.64 -2.46 -20.89
N GLU A 199 3.29 -1.19 -21.16
CA GLU A 199 4.21 -0.10 -21.50
C GLU A 199 3.91 1.14 -20.65
N ASP A 200 4.91 1.73 -20.02
CA ASP A 200 4.75 2.90 -19.15
C ASP A 200 4.54 4.21 -19.94
N LYS A 201 5.09 4.29 -21.13
CA LYS A 201 4.97 5.46 -22.03
C LYS A 201 3.67 5.43 -22.85
N PRO A 202 3.26 6.58 -23.40
CA PRO A 202 2.12 6.63 -24.34
C PRO A 202 2.37 5.87 -25.65
N ARG A 203 3.62 5.77 -26.09
CA ARG A 203 4.04 5.18 -27.35
C ARG A 203 4.81 3.88 -27.11
N PHE A 204 4.56 2.91 -27.98
CA PHE A 204 5.27 1.64 -27.98
C PHE A 204 6.55 1.73 -28.83
N GLY A 205 7.53 0.89 -28.54
CA GLY A 205 8.75 0.76 -29.34
C GLY A 205 10.05 1.01 -28.56
N GLY A 206 10.01 1.71 -27.42
CA GLY A 206 11.22 2.01 -26.63
C GLY A 206 12.28 2.73 -27.49
N THR A 207 13.51 2.20 -27.52
CA THR A 207 14.62 2.78 -28.30
C THR A 207 14.43 2.74 -29.82
N LEU A 208 13.56 1.88 -30.34
CA LEU A 208 13.20 1.88 -31.77
C LEU A 208 12.61 3.21 -32.26
N LEU A 209 12.12 4.05 -31.33
CA LEU A 209 11.63 5.39 -31.65
C LEU A 209 12.74 6.44 -31.77
N THR A 210 13.91 6.16 -31.24
CA THR A 210 15.02 7.12 -31.13
C THR A 210 16.28 6.71 -31.87
N ASP A 211 16.51 5.41 -32.10
CA ASP A 211 17.72 4.90 -32.76
C ASP A 211 17.54 4.84 -34.28
N ASP A 212 18.62 5.17 -35.03
CA ASP A 212 18.64 5.08 -36.47
C ASP A 212 18.98 3.64 -36.90
N VAL A 213 18.02 2.75 -36.78
CA VAL A 213 18.13 1.31 -37.04
C VAL A 213 17.10 0.83 -38.06
N SER A 214 17.40 -0.29 -38.75
CA SER A 214 16.38 -0.95 -39.58
C SER A 214 16.26 -2.43 -39.25
N ILE A 215 15.05 -2.96 -39.38
CA ILE A 215 14.67 -4.35 -39.12
C ILE A 215 13.88 -4.83 -40.34
N ASP A 216 14.37 -5.85 -41.06
CA ASP A 216 13.79 -6.34 -42.34
C ASP A 216 13.48 -5.22 -43.32
N ASN A 217 14.39 -4.26 -43.48
CA ASN A 217 14.28 -3.06 -44.33
C ASN A 217 13.21 -2.03 -43.87
N LEU A 218 12.58 -2.21 -42.75
CA LEU A 218 11.71 -1.19 -42.14
C LEU A 218 12.51 -0.36 -41.12
N SER A 219 12.17 0.91 -40.95
CA SER A 219 12.73 1.68 -39.84
C SER A 219 12.30 1.05 -38.52
N GLY A 220 13.11 1.21 -37.45
CA GLY A 220 12.77 0.69 -36.13
C GLY A 220 11.36 1.08 -35.70
N LYS A 221 10.97 2.35 -35.92
CA LYS A 221 9.62 2.86 -35.64
C LYS A 221 8.54 2.13 -36.42
N ASP A 222 8.72 1.96 -37.75
CA ASP A 222 7.68 1.35 -38.62
C ASP A 222 7.55 -0.16 -38.31
N TRP A 223 8.64 -0.83 -37.96
CA TRP A 223 8.60 -2.20 -37.46
C TRP A 223 7.82 -2.31 -36.16
N ALA A 224 8.08 -1.43 -35.19
CA ALA A 224 7.36 -1.42 -33.92
C ALA A 224 5.84 -1.19 -34.13
N GLU A 225 5.47 -0.27 -35.01
CA GLU A 225 4.06 0.01 -35.36
C GLU A 225 3.38 -1.20 -36.01
N LYS A 226 4.09 -1.89 -36.91
CA LYS A 226 3.63 -3.14 -37.54
C LYS A 226 3.36 -4.22 -36.48
N ILE A 227 4.33 -4.50 -35.61
CA ILE A 227 4.19 -5.54 -34.57
C ILE A 227 3.05 -5.21 -33.58
N ILE A 228 2.94 -3.97 -33.14
CA ILE A 228 1.84 -3.54 -32.25
C ILE A 228 0.49 -3.68 -32.90
N THR A 229 0.37 -3.37 -34.18
CA THR A 229 -0.88 -3.52 -34.95
C THR A 229 -1.27 -4.99 -35.07
N GLU A 230 -0.33 -5.87 -35.34
CA GLU A 230 -0.56 -7.32 -35.37
C GLU A 230 -0.97 -7.83 -33.97
N LEU A 231 -0.25 -7.48 -32.90
CA LEU A 231 -0.59 -7.87 -31.53
C LEU A 231 -1.99 -7.43 -31.10
N LYS A 232 -2.40 -6.21 -31.43
CA LYS A 232 -3.74 -5.70 -31.14
C LYS A 232 -4.85 -6.44 -31.89
N SER A 233 -4.54 -7.06 -33.03
CA SER A 233 -5.51 -7.86 -33.79
C SER A 233 -5.70 -9.28 -33.24
N MET A 234 -4.81 -9.76 -32.36
CA MET A 234 -4.86 -11.11 -31.80
C MET A 234 -5.79 -11.18 -30.59
N PRO A 235 -6.78 -12.10 -30.56
CA PRO A 235 -7.76 -12.16 -29.47
C PRO A 235 -7.18 -12.61 -28.13
N ASN A 236 -6.02 -13.27 -28.14
CA ASN A 236 -5.30 -13.73 -26.95
C ASN A 236 -4.30 -12.69 -26.39
N VAL A 237 -4.29 -11.46 -26.94
CA VAL A 237 -3.36 -10.41 -26.54
C VAL A 237 -4.06 -9.19 -25.98
N THR A 238 -3.62 -8.71 -24.83
CA THR A 238 -3.99 -7.42 -24.26
C THR A 238 -2.80 -6.47 -24.27
N VAL A 239 -2.90 -5.38 -25.03
CA VAL A 239 -1.85 -4.35 -25.12
C VAL A 239 -2.25 -3.14 -24.29
N LYS A 240 -1.40 -2.72 -23.36
CA LYS A 240 -1.60 -1.62 -22.42
C LYS A 240 -0.46 -0.62 -22.50
N ASN A 241 -0.73 0.61 -22.92
CA ASN A 241 0.19 1.73 -22.77
C ASN A 241 -0.19 2.59 -21.54
N ARG A 242 0.64 3.54 -21.15
CA ARG A 242 0.48 4.35 -19.93
C ARG A 242 0.30 3.47 -18.70
N SER A 243 0.88 2.27 -18.73
CA SER A 243 0.65 1.18 -17.79
C SER A 243 1.98 0.68 -17.26
N GLN A 244 2.32 1.09 -16.05
CA GLN A 244 3.62 0.82 -15.43
C GLN A 244 3.51 -0.30 -14.41
N VAL A 245 4.25 -1.38 -14.64
CA VAL A 245 4.46 -2.42 -13.64
C VAL A 245 5.48 -1.91 -12.61
N PHE A 246 5.07 -1.74 -11.38
CA PHE A 246 5.88 -1.10 -10.34
C PHE A 246 6.22 -1.99 -9.15
N GLY A 247 5.60 -3.16 -9.05
CA GLY A 247 5.80 -4.09 -7.95
C GLY A 247 5.71 -5.54 -8.39
N TYR A 248 6.63 -6.36 -7.88
CA TYR A 248 6.67 -7.81 -8.05
C TYR A 248 6.59 -8.47 -6.67
N TYR A 249 5.56 -9.30 -6.46
CA TYR A 249 5.24 -9.93 -5.18
C TYR A 249 5.28 -11.45 -5.29
N ASP A 250 5.05 -12.15 -4.19
CA ASP A 250 5.09 -13.60 -4.14
C ASP A 250 4.05 -14.25 -5.07
N HIS A 251 4.36 -15.48 -5.49
CA HIS A 251 3.54 -16.30 -6.39
C HIS A 251 3.26 -15.66 -7.75
N ASN A 252 4.25 -15.01 -8.32
CA ASN A 252 4.16 -14.35 -9.62
C ASN A 252 3.00 -13.34 -9.70
N MET A 253 2.72 -12.63 -8.62
CA MET A 253 1.78 -11.54 -8.63
C MET A 253 2.52 -10.23 -8.92
N LEU A 254 2.14 -9.55 -9.99
CA LEU A 254 2.65 -8.22 -10.30
C LEU A 254 1.55 -7.20 -10.18
N VAL A 255 1.93 -6.00 -9.79
CA VAL A 255 1.00 -4.87 -9.66
C VAL A 255 1.38 -3.80 -10.67
N MET A 256 0.37 -3.36 -11.43
CA MET A 256 0.51 -2.40 -12.51
C MET A 256 -0.40 -1.20 -12.29
N PHE A 257 0.13 -0.03 -12.52
CA PHE A 257 -0.56 1.25 -12.47
C PHE A 257 -0.88 1.72 -13.89
N GLU A 258 -2.16 1.95 -14.23
CA GLU A 258 -2.61 2.43 -15.52
C GLU A 258 -3.17 3.87 -15.39
N ARG A 259 -2.64 4.81 -16.16
CA ARG A 259 -3.18 6.17 -16.35
C ARG A 259 -4.26 6.14 -17.42
N VAL A 260 -5.52 5.94 -17.02
CA VAL A 260 -6.64 5.70 -17.97
C VAL A 260 -7.10 6.98 -18.64
N SER A 261 -7.19 8.08 -17.88
CA SER A 261 -7.76 9.32 -18.39
C SER A 261 -7.01 10.61 -18.04
N ASP A 262 -5.81 10.52 -17.46
CA ASP A 262 -4.97 11.69 -17.15
C ASP A 262 -4.62 12.52 -18.42
N HIS A 263 -4.58 11.88 -19.59
CA HIS A 263 -4.29 12.48 -20.89
C HIS A 263 -5.52 12.95 -21.66
N LEU A 264 -6.74 12.78 -21.12
CA LEU A 264 -7.98 13.12 -21.79
C LEU A 264 -8.52 14.47 -21.34
N GLU A 265 -8.82 15.36 -22.27
CA GLU A 265 -9.49 16.63 -22.01
C GLU A 265 -10.91 16.43 -21.46
N LYS A 266 -11.64 15.46 -22.02
CA LYS A 266 -13.00 15.11 -21.62
C LYS A 266 -13.11 13.61 -21.38
N LYS A 267 -13.81 13.24 -20.31
CA LYS A 267 -14.09 11.84 -19.97
C LYS A 267 -15.52 11.65 -19.52
N SER A 268 -16.05 10.45 -19.64
CA SER A 268 -17.36 10.13 -19.08
C SER A 268 -17.29 10.09 -17.54
N LYS A 269 -18.42 10.31 -16.87
CA LYS A 269 -18.55 10.22 -15.42
C LYS A 269 -18.07 8.86 -14.85
N PHE A 270 -18.16 7.81 -15.66
CA PHE A 270 -17.81 6.45 -15.25
C PHE A 270 -16.38 6.04 -15.63
N THR A 271 -15.67 6.85 -16.42
CA THR A 271 -14.27 6.57 -16.76
C THR A 271 -13.39 6.85 -15.55
N PRO A 272 -12.64 5.85 -15.02
CA PRO A 272 -11.73 6.09 -13.93
C PRO A 272 -10.57 6.99 -14.37
N ARG A 273 -10.02 7.74 -13.45
CA ARG A 273 -8.79 8.49 -13.69
C ARG A 273 -7.61 7.54 -13.87
N GLN A 274 -7.45 6.64 -12.92
CA GLN A 274 -6.35 5.69 -12.86
C GLN A 274 -6.86 4.35 -12.36
N ARG A 275 -6.09 3.30 -12.64
CA ARG A 275 -6.46 1.93 -12.32
C ARG A 275 -5.27 1.17 -11.79
N LEU A 276 -5.50 0.38 -10.75
CA LEU A 276 -4.54 -0.56 -10.19
C LEU A 276 -4.91 -1.97 -10.68
N TRP A 277 -3.96 -2.64 -11.28
CA TRP A 277 -4.11 -4.01 -11.76
C TRP A 277 -3.29 -4.96 -10.88
N TYR A 278 -3.93 -5.98 -10.37
CA TYR A 278 -3.32 -7.14 -9.75
C TYR A 278 -3.26 -8.25 -10.79
N ILE A 279 -2.07 -8.54 -11.31
CA ILE A 279 -1.88 -9.49 -12.41
C ILE A 279 -1.19 -10.73 -11.89
N ARG A 280 -1.87 -11.88 -12.00
CA ARG A 280 -1.29 -13.17 -11.73
C ARG A 280 -0.84 -13.79 -13.05
N ALA A 281 0.46 -13.89 -13.27
CA ALA A 281 1.04 -14.45 -14.48
C ALA A 281 1.63 -15.85 -14.22
N LYS A 282 1.49 -16.78 -15.17
CA LYS A 282 2.24 -18.05 -15.09
C LYS A 282 3.73 -17.81 -15.27
N GLU A 283 4.09 -17.02 -16.27
CA GLU A 283 5.46 -16.60 -16.57
C GLU A 283 5.50 -15.08 -16.77
N THR A 284 6.63 -14.45 -16.48
CA THR A 284 6.84 -13.02 -16.67
C THR A 284 8.12 -12.78 -17.47
N ILE A 285 8.06 -11.93 -18.48
CA ILE A 285 9.23 -11.42 -19.18
C ILE A 285 9.46 -9.96 -18.77
N LEU A 286 10.64 -9.69 -18.20
CA LEU A 286 11.09 -8.37 -17.81
C LEU A 286 11.95 -7.79 -18.95
N SER A 287 11.31 -6.96 -19.79
CA SER A 287 11.96 -6.18 -20.86
C SER A 287 12.02 -4.70 -20.52
N THR A 288 12.38 -4.42 -19.26
CA THR A 288 12.37 -3.08 -18.64
C THR A 288 13.51 -2.18 -19.12
N GLY A 289 14.36 -2.67 -20.02
CA GLY A 289 15.44 -1.89 -20.64
C GLY A 289 16.55 -1.51 -19.67
N SER A 290 17.18 -0.37 -19.96
CA SER A 290 18.27 0.21 -19.17
C SER A 290 18.09 1.72 -19.05
N ILE A 291 18.78 2.31 -18.07
CA ILE A 291 18.79 3.75 -17.81
C ILE A 291 20.22 4.25 -18.01
N GLU A 292 20.36 5.36 -18.74
CA GLU A 292 21.67 5.99 -18.92
C GLU A 292 22.15 6.57 -17.59
N ARG A 293 23.39 6.27 -17.20
CA ARG A 293 23.99 6.80 -15.97
C ARG A 293 24.84 8.04 -16.27
N PRO A 294 24.86 9.04 -15.38
CA PRO A 294 25.72 10.20 -15.56
C PRO A 294 27.15 9.94 -15.09
N ILE A 295 28.11 10.74 -15.62
CA ILE A 295 29.41 10.95 -14.98
C ILE A 295 29.28 12.10 -14.00
N VAL A 296 29.81 11.97 -12.79
CA VAL A 296 29.72 12.97 -11.73
C VAL A 296 30.78 14.06 -11.92
N PHE A 297 30.40 15.33 -11.90
CA PHE A 297 31.32 16.47 -12.04
C PHE A 297 30.82 17.69 -11.23
N GLY A 298 31.59 18.77 -11.21
CA GLY A 298 31.25 19.95 -10.41
C GLY A 298 30.03 20.70 -10.93
N ASN A 299 29.09 21.04 -10.03
CA ASN A 299 27.84 21.73 -10.33
C ASN A 299 26.97 20.99 -11.39
N ASN A 300 27.05 19.67 -11.42
CA ASN A 300 26.31 18.82 -12.36
C ASN A 300 24.77 18.85 -12.20
N ASP A 301 24.28 19.69 -11.31
CA ASP A 301 22.88 19.93 -11.03
C ASP A 301 22.32 21.20 -11.72
N THR A 302 23.15 21.96 -12.42
CA THR A 302 22.75 23.21 -13.06
C THR A 302 21.74 22.99 -14.18
N PRO A 303 20.58 23.73 -14.24
CA PRO A 303 19.63 23.62 -15.33
C PRO A 303 20.27 23.77 -16.71
N GLY A 304 19.95 22.87 -17.65
CA GLY A 304 20.60 22.75 -18.94
C GLY A 304 21.58 21.57 -19.05
N ILE A 305 21.69 20.78 -17.98
CA ILE A 305 22.42 19.50 -18.00
C ILE A 305 21.41 18.38 -18.14
N PHE A 306 21.59 17.52 -19.16
CA PHE A 306 20.70 16.42 -19.51
C PHE A 306 21.48 15.12 -19.62
N LEU A 307 20.82 14.00 -19.43
CA LEU A 307 21.31 12.73 -19.97
C LEU A 307 21.33 12.80 -21.50
N SER A 308 22.36 12.22 -22.14
CA SER A 308 22.54 12.27 -23.60
C SER A 308 21.36 11.62 -24.32
N ALA A 309 20.92 10.44 -23.84
CA ALA A 309 19.75 9.75 -24.37
C ALA A 309 18.46 10.56 -24.24
N ALA A 310 18.28 11.29 -23.13
CA ALA A 310 17.13 12.15 -22.94
C ALA A 310 17.12 13.31 -23.94
N ALA A 311 18.27 13.94 -24.22
CA ALA A 311 18.39 14.95 -25.24
C ALA A 311 18.01 14.44 -26.63
N LYS A 312 18.47 13.22 -27.00
CA LYS A 312 18.09 12.52 -28.22
C LYS A 312 16.58 12.25 -28.28
N GLU A 313 15.98 11.78 -27.19
CA GLU A 313 14.53 11.55 -27.10
C GLU A 313 13.73 12.86 -27.27
N TYR A 314 14.15 13.97 -26.64
CA TYR A 314 13.48 15.26 -26.84
C TYR A 314 13.52 15.71 -28.31
N MET A 315 14.62 15.50 -29.01
CA MET A 315 14.73 15.86 -30.43
C MET A 315 13.87 14.95 -31.33
N LYS A 316 13.99 13.64 -31.20
CA LYS A 316 13.35 12.65 -32.09
C LYS A 316 11.87 12.41 -31.81
N VAL A 317 11.47 12.34 -30.53
CA VAL A 317 10.09 12.05 -30.14
C VAL A 317 9.25 13.31 -30.04
N TYR A 318 9.80 14.36 -29.47
CA TYR A 318 9.05 15.60 -29.21
C TYR A 318 9.38 16.76 -30.18
N GLY A 319 10.44 16.61 -30.97
CA GLY A 319 10.90 17.66 -31.89
C GLY A 319 11.36 18.92 -31.15
N VAL A 320 12.16 18.74 -30.07
CA VAL A 320 12.59 19.85 -29.20
C VAL A 320 14.10 19.80 -28.99
N LEU A 321 14.79 20.91 -29.30
CA LEU A 321 16.19 21.10 -28.93
C LEU A 321 16.32 21.39 -27.42
N VAL A 322 17.28 20.78 -26.76
CA VAL A 322 17.56 21.06 -25.34
C VAL A 322 18.53 22.23 -25.14
N GLY A 323 19.22 22.64 -26.22
CA GLY A 323 20.13 23.80 -26.27
C GLY A 323 20.58 24.10 -27.71
N LYS A 324 21.30 25.20 -27.88
CA LYS A 324 21.84 25.66 -29.20
C LYS A 324 23.36 25.62 -29.30
N LYS A 325 24.04 25.39 -28.17
CA LYS A 325 25.50 25.18 -28.06
C LYS A 325 25.76 23.96 -27.20
N PRO A 326 25.48 22.74 -27.72
CA PRO A 326 25.57 21.52 -26.92
C PRO A 326 27.02 21.08 -26.73
N LEU A 327 27.34 20.68 -25.48
CA LEU A 327 28.56 20.03 -25.11
C LEU A 327 28.21 18.59 -24.71
N ILE A 328 28.70 17.60 -25.44
CA ILE A 328 28.47 16.18 -25.15
C ILE A 328 29.64 15.69 -24.31
N PHE A 329 29.34 15.15 -23.12
CA PHE A 329 30.36 14.62 -22.21
C PHE A 329 30.14 13.12 -21.99
N THR A 330 31.12 12.29 -22.42
CA THR A 330 30.95 10.85 -22.49
C THR A 330 32.21 10.05 -22.19
N ASN A 331 31.98 8.75 -21.91
CA ASN A 331 32.98 7.69 -21.83
C ASN A 331 32.61 6.48 -22.74
N ASN A 332 31.67 6.66 -23.67
CA ASN A 332 31.14 5.59 -24.50
C ASN A 332 30.60 6.12 -25.85
N ASP A 333 30.34 5.22 -26.79
CA ASP A 333 29.94 5.59 -28.16
C ASP A 333 28.49 6.00 -28.29
N SER A 334 27.58 5.56 -27.42
CA SER A 334 26.14 5.84 -27.59
C SER A 334 25.81 7.33 -27.59
N ALA A 335 26.60 8.15 -26.90
CA ALA A 335 26.42 9.61 -26.88
C ALA A 335 26.74 10.30 -28.21
N TYR A 336 27.52 9.65 -29.09
CA TYR A 336 27.81 10.18 -30.42
C TYR A 336 26.56 10.27 -31.29
N GLU A 337 25.60 9.38 -31.11
CA GLU A 337 24.30 9.47 -31.79
C GLU A 337 23.57 10.77 -31.47
N THR A 338 23.64 11.22 -30.21
CA THR A 338 23.05 12.51 -29.79
C THR A 338 23.77 13.68 -30.50
N ALA A 339 25.09 13.63 -30.59
CA ALA A 339 25.85 14.64 -31.32
C ALA A 339 25.47 14.68 -32.81
N LEU A 340 25.34 13.49 -33.44
CA LEU A 340 24.93 13.35 -34.84
C LEU A 340 23.50 13.90 -35.05
N GLU A 341 22.59 13.72 -34.10
CA GLU A 341 21.24 14.23 -34.18
C GLU A 341 21.20 15.77 -34.04
N PHE A 342 22.05 16.38 -33.17
CA PHE A 342 22.24 17.82 -33.14
C PHE A 342 22.74 18.35 -34.49
N LYS A 343 23.77 17.71 -35.04
CA LYS A 343 24.37 18.09 -36.33
C LYS A 343 23.34 18.03 -37.47
N LYS A 344 22.51 16.98 -37.50
CA LYS A 344 21.39 16.81 -38.45
C LYS A 344 20.41 17.96 -38.37
N ASN A 345 20.22 18.53 -37.19
CA ASN A 345 19.33 19.67 -36.91
C ASN A 345 20.05 21.03 -37.01
N ASN A 346 21.21 21.11 -37.71
CA ASN A 346 22.04 22.31 -37.92
C ASN A 346 22.51 22.97 -36.63
N VAL A 347 22.80 22.19 -35.61
CA VAL A 347 23.41 22.61 -34.35
C VAL A 347 24.77 21.98 -34.22
N GLU A 348 25.82 22.76 -33.96
CA GLU A 348 27.21 22.28 -33.86
C GLU A 348 27.52 21.81 -32.45
N PRO A 349 27.62 20.49 -32.19
CA PRO A 349 28.05 19.95 -30.92
C PRO A 349 29.58 19.89 -30.80
N ILE A 350 30.07 19.93 -29.56
CA ILE A 350 31.44 19.55 -29.19
C ILE A 350 31.37 18.28 -28.36
N ILE A 351 32.21 17.28 -28.64
CA ILE A 351 32.26 16.04 -27.88
C ILE A 351 33.55 16.03 -27.01
N LEU A 352 33.34 15.79 -25.71
CA LEU A 352 34.41 15.49 -24.75
C LEU A 352 34.35 14.03 -24.39
N ASP A 353 35.31 13.25 -24.81
CA ASP A 353 35.40 11.82 -24.53
C ASP A 353 36.54 11.57 -23.53
N THR A 354 36.26 10.87 -22.44
CA THR A 354 37.29 10.55 -21.43
C THR A 354 38.29 9.48 -21.89
N ARG A 355 37.96 8.77 -22.95
CA ARG A 355 38.80 7.72 -23.52
C ARG A 355 39.96 8.30 -24.34
N GLU A 356 41.01 7.52 -24.50
CA GLU A 356 42.09 7.83 -25.47
C GLU A 356 41.54 7.75 -26.90
N GLU A 357 42.23 8.41 -27.85
CA GLU A 357 41.80 8.41 -29.23
C GLU A 357 41.71 7.00 -29.81
N HIS A 358 40.59 6.66 -30.37
CA HIS A 358 40.29 5.39 -30.99
C HIS A 358 39.29 5.57 -32.15
N SER A 359 38.97 4.51 -32.87
CA SER A 359 38.02 4.51 -33.98
C SER A 359 36.87 3.57 -33.70
N SER A 360 35.64 4.00 -34.09
CA SER A 360 34.46 3.19 -34.21
C SER A 360 33.54 3.80 -35.30
N GLU A 361 32.52 3.07 -35.75
CA GLU A 361 31.63 3.53 -36.82
C GLU A 361 31.02 4.91 -36.50
N LEU A 362 30.61 5.12 -35.25
CA LEU A 362 29.99 6.37 -34.80
C LEU A 362 30.99 7.53 -34.68
N ILE A 363 32.20 7.23 -34.23
CA ILE A 363 33.29 8.21 -34.13
C ILE A 363 33.72 8.65 -35.52
N ASP A 364 33.89 7.72 -36.45
CA ASP A 364 34.31 8.02 -37.83
C ASP A 364 33.22 8.78 -38.57
N GLU A 365 31.96 8.44 -38.37
CA GLU A 365 30.83 9.24 -38.88
C GLU A 365 30.85 10.67 -38.33
N ALA A 366 31.01 10.83 -37.01
CA ALA A 366 31.06 12.16 -36.39
C ALA A 366 32.24 12.99 -36.92
N LYS A 367 33.43 12.39 -37.05
CA LYS A 367 34.60 13.02 -37.70
C LYS A 367 34.30 13.42 -39.15
N SER A 368 33.67 12.54 -39.93
CA SER A 368 33.32 12.83 -41.35
C SER A 368 32.33 14.00 -41.50
N LYS A 369 31.47 14.20 -40.51
CA LYS A 369 30.54 15.35 -40.47
C LYS A 369 31.13 16.60 -39.84
N GLY A 370 32.42 16.61 -39.52
CA GLY A 370 33.17 17.75 -39.01
C GLY A 370 32.76 18.16 -37.56
N ILE A 371 32.36 17.20 -36.72
CA ILE A 371 32.12 17.44 -35.31
C ILE A 371 33.48 17.54 -34.56
N ASP A 372 33.64 18.57 -33.70
CA ASP A 372 34.82 18.73 -32.83
C ASP A 372 34.81 17.66 -31.73
N ILE A 373 35.76 16.71 -31.79
CA ILE A 373 35.92 15.60 -30.84
C ILE A 373 37.24 15.77 -30.10
N ARG A 374 37.18 15.84 -28.78
CA ARG A 374 38.32 15.98 -27.88
C ARG A 374 38.44 14.77 -26.97
N PHE A 375 39.36 13.88 -27.32
CA PHE A 375 39.68 12.69 -26.53
C PHE A 375 40.49 13.04 -25.27
N SER A 376 40.40 12.20 -24.26
CA SER A 376 41.01 12.42 -22.93
C SER A 376 40.54 13.72 -22.29
N HIS A 377 39.37 14.20 -22.59
CA HIS A 377 38.81 15.43 -22.04
C HIS A 377 37.49 15.17 -21.27
N GLY A 378 37.26 16.02 -20.24
CA GLY A 378 36.00 15.95 -19.50
C GLY A 378 35.60 17.29 -18.92
N VAL A 379 34.32 17.40 -18.48
CA VAL A 379 33.78 18.57 -17.81
C VAL A 379 34.19 18.54 -16.35
N ILE A 380 34.96 19.53 -15.90
CA ILE A 380 35.35 19.71 -14.49
C ILE A 380 34.22 20.35 -13.70
N VAL A 381 33.69 21.48 -14.22
CA VAL A 381 32.65 22.29 -13.55
C VAL A 381 31.73 22.91 -14.58
N ALA A 382 30.42 22.81 -14.38
CA ALA A 382 29.46 23.62 -15.11
C ALA A 382 29.38 25.03 -14.50
N ASN A 383 29.48 26.04 -15.35
CA ASN A 383 29.35 27.44 -14.97
C ASN A 383 27.98 27.99 -15.33
N GLY A 384 27.37 28.69 -14.39
CA GLY A 384 26.02 29.24 -14.47
C GLY A 384 25.32 29.06 -13.14
N TYR A 385 24.11 29.58 -13.04
CA TYR A 385 23.31 29.41 -11.82
C TYR A 385 21.91 28.92 -12.17
N LYS A 386 21.12 29.71 -12.88
CA LYS A 386 19.76 29.35 -13.34
C LYS A 386 19.76 28.61 -14.69
N LYS A 387 20.88 28.58 -15.37
CA LYS A 387 21.13 27.93 -16.65
C LYS A 387 22.64 27.79 -16.87
N VAL A 388 23.05 26.72 -17.51
CA VAL A 388 24.42 26.57 -18.02
C VAL A 388 24.78 27.71 -18.98
N LYS A 389 25.97 28.30 -18.85
CA LYS A 389 26.51 29.35 -19.71
C LYS A 389 27.85 29.00 -20.32
N SER A 390 28.63 28.19 -19.60
CA SER A 390 29.91 27.66 -20.07
C SER A 390 30.28 26.43 -19.22
N ALA A 391 31.28 25.71 -19.64
CA ALA A 391 31.86 24.61 -18.89
C ALA A 391 33.37 24.81 -18.77
N LYS A 392 33.90 24.61 -17.56
CA LYS A 392 35.33 24.44 -17.35
C LYS A 392 35.67 23.00 -17.70
N ILE A 393 36.53 22.78 -18.69
CA ILE A 393 36.92 21.46 -19.15
C ILE A 393 38.38 21.22 -18.89
N GLY A 394 38.80 19.95 -18.88
CA GLY A 394 40.20 19.60 -18.69
C GLY A 394 40.64 18.42 -19.53
N LYS A 395 41.85 18.49 -20.04
CA LYS A 395 42.52 17.32 -20.61
C LYS A 395 43.06 16.47 -19.47
N LEU A 396 42.56 15.24 -19.35
CA LEU A 396 42.94 14.28 -18.32
C LEU A 396 44.35 13.77 -18.59
N ASN A 397 45.15 13.57 -17.55
CA ASN A 397 46.40 12.79 -17.65
C ASN A 397 46.10 11.32 -17.87
N LYS A 398 47.14 10.50 -18.16
CA LYS A 398 47.01 9.07 -18.46
C LYS A 398 46.31 8.28 -17.34
N ASP A 399 46.56 8.63 -16.09
CA ASP A 399 45.92 7.97 -14.92
C ASP A 399 44.53 8.53 -14.58
N LYS A 400 44.06 9.52 -15.34
CA LYS A 400 42.75 10.18 -15.16
C LYS A 400 42.50 10.77 -13.77
N ASN A 401 43.53 11.08 -13.02
CA ASN A 401 43.46 11.62 -11.65
C ASN A 401 43.80 13.12 -11.55
N SER A 402 44.28 13.74 -12.64
CA SER A 402 44.65 15.15 -12.73
C SER A 402 44.56 15.66 -14.17
N PHE A 403 44.85 16.93 -14.38
CA PHE A 403 44.69 17.60 -15.67
C PHE A 403 46.00 18.10 -16.20
N GLU A 404 46.24 17.89 -17.49
CA GLU A 404 47.40 18.47 -18.26
C GLU A 404 47.09 19.92 -18.67
N LYS A 405 45.86 20.20 -19.09
CA LYS A 405 45.38 21.51 -19.52
C LYS A 405 43.96 21.75 -19.06
N ILE A 406 43.64 22.95 -18.67
CA ILE A 406 42.31 23.39 -18.27
C ILE A 406 41.92 24.62 -19.10
N GLU A 407 40.69 24.64 -19.63
CA GLU A 407 40.14 25.74 -20.39
C GLU A 407 38.64 25.87 -20.15
N THR A 408 38.02 26.96 -20.64
CA THR A 408 36.60 27.20 -20.53
C THR A 408 35.98 27.27 -21.94
N ILE A 409 34.86 26.54 -22.14
CA ILE A 409 34.10 26.55 -23.38
C ILE A 409 32.70 27.12 -23.13
N ASP A 410 32.27 28.02 -24.00
CA ASP A 410 30.89 28.51 -24.00
C ASP A 410 29.94 27.42 -24.47
N CYS A 411 28.94 27.08 -23.63
CA CYS A 411 27.87 26.17 -23.96
C CYS A 411 26.58 26.57 -23.28
N ASP A 412 25.43 26.20 -23.80
CA ASP A 412 24.13 26.46 -23.18
C ASP A 412 23.40 25.21 -22.76
N CYS A 413 23.94 24.04 -23.08
CA CYS A 413 23.55 22.74 -22.53
C CYS A 413 24.74 21.77 -22.49
N ILE A 414 24.67 20.82 -21.55
CA ILE A 414 25.63 19.70 -21.42
C ILE A 414 24.83 18.40 -21.45
N CYS A 415 25.17 17.50 -22.38
CA CYS A 415 24.56 16.18 -22.46
C CYS A 415 25.57 15.16 -21.95
N VAL A 416 25.25 14.47 -20.86
CA VAL A 416 26.19 13.56 -20.18
C VAL A 416 25.80 12.11 -20.38
N SER A 417 26.77 11.24 -20.65
CA SER A 417 26.61 9.80 -20.74
C SER A 417 27.77 9.07 -20.09
N GLY A 418 27.50 8.30 -19.06
CA GLY A 418 28.44 7.42 -18.35
C GLY A 418 28.17 5.95 -18.61
N PHE A 419 27.53 5.62 -19.72
CA PHE A 419 27.08 4.30 -20.13
C PHE A 419 25.70 3.92 -19.56
N TRP A 420 25.29 2.67 -19.65
CA TRP A 420 23.96 2.17 -19.37
C TRP A 420 23.91 1.25 -18.17
N THR A 421 22.82 1.34 -17.41
CA THR A 421 22.55 0.50 -16.23
C THR A 421 21.26 -0.30 -16.46
N PRO A 422 21.31 -1.64 -16.48
CA PRO A 422 20.11 -2.48 -16.58
C PRO A 422 19.07 -2.16 -15.52
N SER A 423 17.79 -2.15 -15.90
CA SER A 423 16.67 -1.91 -14.98
C SER A 423 16.26 -3.19 -14.26
N VAL A 424 16.99 -3.55 -13.20
CA VAL A 424 16.87 -4.84 -12.48
C VAL A 424 15.89 -4.82 -11.30
N HIS A 425 15.17 -3.74 -11.08
CA HIS A 425 14.34 -3.54 -9.89
C HIS A 425 13.24 -4.60 -9.73
N LEU A 426 12.51 -4.95 -10.80
CA LEU A 426 11.47 -5.98 -10.73
C LEU A 426 12.07 -7.38 -10.51
N ALA A 427 13.19 -7.69 -11.15
CA ALA A 427 13.92 -8.93 -10.91
C ALA A 427 14.41 -9.04 -9.46
N SER A 428 14.90 -7.95 -8.88
CA SER A 428 15.27 -7.90 -7.46
C SER A 428 14.07 -8.07 -6.53
N GLN A 429 12.93 -7.46 -6.85
CA GLN A 429 11.69 -7.59 -6.06
C GLN A 429 11.10 -9.00 -6.12
N SER A 430 11.27 -9.74 -7.22
CA SER A 430 10.88 -11.15 -7.30
C SER A 430 11.67 -12.06 -6.35
N GLY A 431 12.72 -11.51 -5.72
CA GLY A 431 13.62 -12.21 -4.82
C GLY A 431 14.84 -12.81 -5.52
N ASN A 432 15.07 -12.51 -6.79
CA ASN A 432 16.25 -12.96 -7.52
C ASN A 432 17.52 -12.33 -6.95
N LYS A 433 18.60 -13.08 -7.00
CA LYS A 433 19.92 -12.54 -6.74
C LYS A 433 20.40 -11.78 -7.98
N LEU A 434 21.14 -10.72 -7.74
CA LEU A 434 21.84 -9.96 -8.77
C LEU A 434 23.31 -10.32 -8.74
N LYS A 435 23.94 -10.38 -9.92
CA LYS A 435 25.39 -10.49 -10.07
C LYS A 435 25.95 -9.26 -10.77
N TYR A 436 27.13 -8.86 -10.39
CA TYR A 436 27.86 -7.81 -11.09
C TYR A 436 28.51 -8.35 -12.37
N GLU A 437 28.27 -7.68 -13.48
CA GLU A 437 28.86 -8.02 -14.77
C GLU A 437 29.92 -6.98 -15.13
N GLU A 438 31.20 -7.40 -15.07
CA GLU A 438 32.35 -6.51 -15.24
C GLU A 438 32.45 -5.86 -16.63
N LYS A 439 31.88 -6.52 -17.67
CA LYS A 439 31.93 -6.00 -19.05
C LYS A 439 31.10 -4.75 -19.22
N ILE A 440 30.07 -4.58 -18.39
CA ILE A 440 29.14 -3.45 -18.46
C ILE A 440 29.16 -2.58 -17.20
N ASP A 441 29.97 -2.93 -16.22
CA ASP A 441 30.07 -2.28 -14.92
C ASP A 441 28.69 -2.07 -14.23
N ALA A 442 27.85 -3.10 -14.23
CA ALA A 442 26.52 -3.02 -13.68
C ALA A 442 26.00 -4.38 -13.16
N PHE A 443 24.92 -4.33 -12.38
CA PHE A 443 24.25 -5.54 -11.93
C PHE A 443 23.25 -6.05 -12.96
N ILE A 444 23.20 -7.37 -13.14
CA ILE A 444 22.21 -8.09 -13.95
C ILE A 444 21.56 -9.19 -13.11
N PRO A 445 20.35 -9.68 -13.47
CA PRO A 445 19.74 -10.82 -12.81
C PRO A 445 20.58 -12.09 -12.90
N ASP A 446 20.63 -12.90 -11.84
CA ASP A 446 21.40 -14.16 -11.79
C ASP A 446 20.48 -15.35 -11.48
N LYS A 447 20.25 -15.67 -10.20
CA LYS A 447 19.47 -16.84 -9.79
C LYS A 447 18.02 -16.49 -9.61
N LYS A 448 17.15 -17.12 -10.39
CA LYS A 448 15.71 -16.98 -10.31
C LYS A 448 15.14 -17.58 -9.03
N LYS A 449 14.16 -16.92 -8.43
CA LYS A 449 13.38 -17.44 -7.33
C LYS A 449 11.90 -17.66 -7.71
N GLN A 450 11.40 -16.89 -8.65
CA GLN A 450 10.04 -17.01 -9.18
C GLN A 450 10.08 -17.24 -10.72
N GLN A 451 8.90 -17.31 -11.36
CA GLN A 451 8.76 -17.57 -12.78
C GLN A 451 8.92 -16.26 -13.59
N GLU A 452 10.16 -15.75 -13.65
CA GLU A 452 10.47 -14.56 -14.42
C GLU A 452 11.73 -14.75 -15.26
N THR A 453 11.85 -14.00 -16.36
CA THR A 453 13.02 -13.96 -17.22
C THR A 453 13.26 -12.53 -17.70
N SER A 454 14.44 -12.00 -17.43
CA SER A 454 14.87 -10.70 -17.96
C SER A 454 15.50 -10.84 -19.33
N VAL A 455 15.14 -9.95 -20.26
CA VAL A 455 15.60 -9.99 -21.66
C VAL A 455 16.09 -8.62 -22.14
N GLY A 456 16.91 -8.62 -23.19
CA GLY A 456 17.45 -7.39 -23.77
C GLY A 456 18.35 -6.63 -22.80
N ALA A 457 18.26 -5.30 -22.81
CA ALA A 457 19.11 -4.44 -21.98
C ALA A 457 18.87 -4.62 -20.47
N ALA A 458 17.70 -5.10 -20.04
CA ALA A 458 17.47 -5.48 -18.64
C ALA A 458 18.32 -6.68 -18.19
N ASN A 459 18.84 -7.47 -19.13
CA ASN A 459 19.77 -8.57 -18.92
C ASN A 459 21.20 -8.26 -19.40
N GLY A 460 21.50 -6.98 -19.68
CA GLY A 460 22.85 -6.54 -20.10
C GLY A 460 23.15 -6.65 -21.58
N SER A 461 22.16 -6.94 -22.44
CA SER A 461 22.36 -7.00 -23.92
C SER A 461 21.90 -5.67 -24.53
N PHE A 462 22.88 -4.89 -25.00
CA PHE A 462 22.61 -3.53 -25.48
C PHE A 462 22.52 -3.41 -26.99
N THR A 463 22.79 -4.46 -27.77
CA THR A 463 22.58 -4.47 -29.20
C THR A 463 21.14 -4.81 -29.57
N LEU A 464 20.65 -4.26 -30.69
CA LEU A 464 19.30 -4.55 -31.18
C LEU A 464 19.16 -6.02 -31.60
N GLU A 465 20.17 -6.56 -32.26
CA GLU A 465 20.22 -7.97 -32.71
C GLU A 465 20.03 -8.92 -31.52
N GLU A 466 20.84 -8.77 -30.46
CA GLU A 466 20.73 -9.60 -29.25
C GLU A 466 19.39 -9.39 -28.55
N SER A 467 18.90 -8.15 -28.47
CA SER A 467 17.64 -7.84 -27.84
C SER A 467 16.45 -8.51 -28.52
N LEU A 468 16.39 -8.50 -29.85
CA LEU A 468 15.37 -9.20 -30.63
C LEU A 468 15.51 -10.71 -30.49
N LYS A 469 16.71 -11.25 -30.60
CA LYS A 469 16.98 -12.68 -30.41
C LYS A 469 16.52 -13.16 -29.05
N HIS A 470 16.97 -12.51 -27.98
CA HIS A 470 16.52 -12.84 -26.60
C HIS A 470 15.01 -12.77 -26.45
N GLY A 471 14.38 -11.76 -27.06
CA GLY A 471 12.93 -11.58 -27.02
C GLY A 471 12.20 -12.74 -27.70
N PHE A 472 12.50 -13.03 -28.95
CA PHE A 472 11.86 -14.11 -29.71
C PHE A 472 12.08 -15.48 -29.09
N GLU A 473 13.32 -15.81 -28.70
CA GLU A 473 13.67 -17.10 -28.12
C GLU A 473 12.96 -17.33 -26.77
N ASN A 474 13.00 -16.36 -25.84
CA ASN A 474 12.38 -16.52 -24.54
C ASN A 474 10.87 -16.45 -24.63
N GLY A 475 10.29 -15.57 -25.43
CA GLY A 475 8.86 -15.49 -25.66
C GLY A 475 8.31 -16.82 -26.21
N SER A 476 8.97 -17.39 -27.22
CA SER A 476 8.57 -18.68 -27.78
C SER A 476 8.77 -19.83 -26.80
N ASN A 477 9.91 -19.93 -26.12
CA ASN A 477 10.22 -21.07 -25.24
C ASN A 477 9.34 -21.09 -23.99
N LEU A 478 9.07 -19.95 -23.36
CA LEU A 478 8.24 -19.88 -22.16
C LEU A 478 6.76 -20.14 -22.49
N SER A 479 6.25 -19.58 -23.58
CA SER A 479 4.87 -19.80 -23.98
C SER A 479 4.66 -21.25 -24.45
N ALA A 480 5.60 -21.86 -25.15
CA ALA A 480 5.51 -23.25 -25.59
C ALA A 480 5.39 -24.25 -24.43
N LYS A 481 6.01 -23.96 -23.28
CA LYS A 481 5.84 -24.77 -22.05
C LYS A 481 4.42 -24.72 -21.49
N ILE A 482 3.69 -23.62 -21.73
CA ILE A 482 2.35 -23.39 -21.19
C ILE A 482 1.27 -23.93 -22.15
N THR A 483 1.47 -23.68 -23.46
CA THR A 483 0.47 -23.98 -24.49
C THR A 483 0.72 -25.33 -25.21
N GLU A 484 1.86 -25.96 -24.95
CA GLU A 484 2.34 -27.17 -25.66
C GLU A 484 2.45 -26.96 -27.19
N THR A 485 2.46 -25.71 -27.64
CA THR A 485 2.54 -25.31 -29.05
C THR A 485 3.78 -24.48 -29.26
N LYS A 486 4.58 -24.81 -30.27
CA LYS A 486 5.76 -24.07 -30.69
C LYS A 486 5.68 -23.72 -32.18
N THR A 487 5.47 -22.46 -32.48
CA THR A 487 5.51 -21.91 -33.83
C THR A 487 6.93 -21.54 -34.22
N GLU A 488 7.37 -21.90 -35.38
CA GLU A 488 8.65 -21.43 -35.94
C GLU A 488 8.52 -19.95 -36.28
N ILE A 489 9.39 -19.13 -35.70
CA ILE A 489 9.45 -17.69 -35.97
C ILE A 489 10.89 -17.36 -36.37
N SER A 490 11.05 -16.81 -37.57
CA SER A 490 12.36 -16.32 -38.01
C SER A 490 12.75 -15.05 -37.27
N ILE A 491 13.96 -14.98 -36.78
CA ILE A 491 14.52 -13.76 -36.20
C ILE A 491 14.79 -12.79 -37.36
N PRO A 492 14.28 -11.54 -37.31
CA PRO A 492 14.45 -10.61 -38.42
C PRO A 492 15.89 -10.15 -38.55
N ASN A 493 16.28 -9.74 -39.80
CA ASN A 493 17.59 -9.17 -40.07
C ASN A 493 17.67 -7.73 -39.53
N VAL A 494 18.77 -7.41 -38.87
CA VAL A 494 19.00 -6.12 -38.25
C VAL A 494 20.16 -5.39 -38.94
N ASN A 495 19.96 -4.08 -39.15
CA ASN A 495 21.06 -3.19 -39.50
C ASN A 495 21.17 -2.13 -38.40
N GLU A 496 22.22 -2.21 -37.61
CA GLU A 496 22.57 -1.31 -36.52
C GLU A 496 24.05 -0.99 -36.50
N LYS A 497 24.45 0.14 -35.96
CA LYS A 497 25.83 0.51 -35.74
C LYS A 497 26.40 -0.17 -34.50
N LYS A 498 27.63 -0.66 -34.60
CA LYS A 498 28.27 -1.30 -33.45
C LYS A 498 28.92 -0.27 -32.53
N TYR A 499 28.69 -0.41 -31.24
CA TYR A 499 29.36 0.39 -30.20
C TYR A 499 30.72 -0.21 -29.85
N GLY A 500 31.71 0.64 -29.62
CA GLY A 500 33.00 0.28 -29.03
C GLY A 500 32.88 0.05 -27.50
N ALA A 501 33.99 -0.34 -26.90
CA ALA A 501 34.06 -0.50 -25.45
C ALA A 501 33.89 0.84 -24.73
N HIS A 502 33.17 0.84 -23.62
CA HIS A 502 33.08 1.99 -22.70
C HIS A 502 34.26 2.00 -21.71
N ASP A 503 34.51 3.15 -21.10
CA ASP A 503 35.53 3.35 -20.08
C ASP A 503 34.92 3.34 -18.66
N LYS A 504 35.62 2.76 -17.70
CA LYS A 504 35.24 2.73 -16.28
C LYS A 504 35.56 4.08 -15.63
N PHE A 505 34.80 5.10 -15.97
CA PHE A 505 35.00 6.44 -15.47
C PHE A 505 33.71 7.04 -14.89
N TRP A 506 33.69 7.28 -13.56
CA TRP A 506 32.46 7.59 -12.82
C TRP A 506 32.40 9.03 -12.31
N CYS A 507 33.55 9.61 -11.99
CA CYS A 507 33.62 10.93 -11.33
C CYS A 507 34.86 11.70 -11.78
N MET A 508 34.67 12.95 -12.18
CA MET A 508 35.76 13.83 -12.54
C MET A 508 36.61 14.19 -11.32
N PRO A 509 37.95 14.16 -11.41
CA PRO A 509 38.82 14.75 -10.41
C PRO A 509 38.60 16.26 -10.33
N LEU A 510 39.05 16.88 -9.23
CA LEU A 510 39.00 18.31 -9.07
C LEU A 510 40.42 18.92 -9.05
N PRO A 511 40.60 20.11 -9.59
CA PRO A 511 41.83 20.85 -9.43
C PRO A 511 42.11 21.14 -7.96
N LYS A 512 43.40 21.23 -7.58
CA LYS A 512 43.79 21.65 -6.22
C LYS A 512 43.17 23.02 -5.93
N ASN A 513 42.59 23.16 -4.73
CA ASN A 513 41.94 24.39 -4.23
C ASN A 513 40.56 24.66 -4.83
N GLU A 514 39.93 23.78 -5.60
CA GLU A 514 38.54 23.89 -6.03
C GLU A 514 37.69 22.82 -5.37
N ASN A 515 36.53 23.24 -4.85
CA ASN A 515 35.59 22.30 -4.20
C ASN A 515 34.12 22.61 -4.56
N PRO A 516 33.77 22.56 -5.86
CA PRO A 516 32.37 22.64 -6.28
C PRO A 516 31.59 21.44 -5.78
N LYS A 517 30.29 21.60 -5.55
CA LYS A 517 29.45 20.43 -5.22
C LYS A 517 29.38 19.48 -6.42
N ARG A 518 29.61 18.18 -6.15
CA ARG A 518 29.48 17.08 -7.10
C ARG A 518 28.33 16.22 -6.60
N PHE A 519 27.16 16.33 -7.23
CA PHE A 519 25.98 15.62 -6.81
C PHE A 519 25.94 14.20 -7.38
N VAL A 520 25.60 13.25 -6.52
CA VAL A 520 25.38 11.85 -6.86
C VAL A 520 23.86 11.58 -6.94
N ASP A 521 23.11 12.11 -5.96
CA ASP A 521 21.64 12.08 -5.95
C ASP A 521 21.12 13.52 -6.00
N PHE A 522 20.41 13.83 -7.07
CA PHE A 522 19.89 15.20 -7.28
C PHE A 522 18.66 15.50 -6.45
N GLN A 523 17.80 14.50 -6.22
CA GLN A 523 16.53 14.72 -5.54
C GLN A 523 16.73 14.98 -4.05
N ASN A 524 17.64 14.26 -3.42
CA ASN A 524 17.97 14.42 -2.00
C ASN A 524 19.22 15.29 -1.74
N ASP A 525 19.77 15.93 -2.76
CA ASP A 525 21.00 16.75 -2.64
C ASP A 525 22.19 16.01 -2.01
N VAL A 526 22.38 14.71 -2.35
CA VAL A 526 23.52 13.94 -1.86
C VAL A 526 24.73 14.16 -2.77
N SER A 527 25.81 14.65 -2.19
CA SER A 527 27.06 14.90 -2.92
C SER A 527 28.13 13.86 -2.59
N VAL A 528 29.21 13.82 -3.36
CA VAL A 528 30.39 12.97 -3.09
C VAL A 528 30.88 13.19 -1.67
N SER A 529 30.96 14.44 -1.19
CA SER A 529 31.40 14.76 0.17
C SER A 529 30.47 14.19 1.27
N ASP A 530 29.18 14.01 0.98
CA ASP A 530 28.26 13.37 1.94
C ASP A 530 28.55 11.87 2.09
N ILE A 531 28.94 11.20 1.00
CA ILE A 531 29.39 9.80 1.02
C ILE A 531 30.70 9.67 1.76
N GLU A 532 31.68 10.56 1.48
CA GLU A 532 32.99 10.61 2.18
C GLU A 532 32.79 10.78 3.69
N ILE A 533 31.85 11.65 4.11
CA ILE A 533 31.52 11.85 5.52
C ILE A 533 30.93 10.58 6.11
N ALA A 534 29.97 9.94 5.45
CA ALA A 534 29.36 8.71 5.93
C ALA A 534 30.40 7.60 6.19
N LEU A 535 31.31 7.39 5.25
CA LEU A 535 32.38 6.41 5.37
C LEU A 535 33.37 6.76 6.48
N ARG A 536 33.76 8.04 6.61
CA ARG A 536 34.62 8.53 7.69
C ARG A 536 34.00 8.33 9.08
N GLU A 537 32.67 8.41 9.19
CA GLU A 537 31.94 8.17 10.44
C GLU A 537 31.67 6.68 10.71
N GLY A 538 32.18 5.79 9.86
CA GLY A 538 32.15 4.35 10.09
C GLY A 538 30.99 3.59 9.47
N TYR A 539 30.15 4.22 8.65
CA TYR A 539 29.10 3.53 7.92
C TYR A 539 29.69 2.79 6.71
N ARG A 540 29.94 1.50 6.85
CA ARG A 540 30.59 0.65 5.81
C ARG A 540 29.63 -0.07 4.90
N SER A 541 28.46 -0.48 5.40
CA SER A 541 27.40 -1.09 4.59
C SER A 541 26.74 -0.06 3.70
N ILE A 542 26.56 -0.36 2.42
CA ILE A 542 25.87 0.54 1.47
C ILE A 542 24.44 0.87 1.94
N GLU A 543 23.74 -0.05 2.58
CA GLU A 543 22.42 0.19 3.14
C GLU A 543 22.44 1.21 4.29
N HIS A 544 23.53 1.26 5.09
CA HIS A 544 23.71 2.27 6.13
C HIS A 544 24.15 3.61 5.52
N VAL A 545 25.07 3.60 4.57
CA VAL A 545 25.45 4.82 3.81
C VAL A 545 24.21 5.44 3.16
N LYS A 546 23.35 4.61 2.52
CA LYS A 546 22.08 5.03 1.93
C LYS A 546 21.17 5.73 2.95
N ARG A 547 20.93 5.11 4.11
CA ARG A 547 20.06 5.69 5.15
C ARG A 547 20.63 6.94 5.78
N TYR A 548 21.94 6.99 6.00
CA TYR A 548 22.60 8.14 6.59
C TYR A 548 22.64 9.36 5.67
N THR A 549 22.88 9.15 4.38
CA THR A 549 22.96 10.22 3.36
C THR A 549 21.64 10.50 2.66
N THR A 550 20.67 9.62 2.75
CA THR A 550 19.43 9.56 1.97
C THR A 550 19.62 9.24 0.47
N LEU A 551 20.78 8.66 0.10
CA LEU A 551 21.11 8.28 -1.28
C LEU A 551 20.05 7.31 -1.84
N GLY A 552 19.43 7.62 -2.96
CA GLY A 552 18.45 6.78 -3.65
C GLY A 552 17.17 6.50 -2.86
N MET A 553 16.82 7.36 -1.89
CA MET A 553 15.62 7.21 -1.05
C MET A 553 14.43 8.06 -1.50
N ALA A 554 14.59 8.89 -2.51
CA ALA A 554 13.53 9.75 -3.02
C ALA A 554 12.64 9.03 -4.06
N THR A 555 11.72 9.77 -4.68
CA THR A 555 10.71 9.22 -5.60
C THR A 555 11.29 8.62 -6.87
N ASP A 556 12.50 9.01 -7.28
CA ASP A 556 13.25 8.40 -8.38
C ASP A 556 13.88 7.03 -8.03
N GLN A 557 13.86 6.66 -6.74
CA GLN A 557 14.41 5.42 -6.19
C GLN A 557 15.86 5.15 -6.59
N GLY A 558 16.62 6.22 -6.85
CA GLY A 558 18.04 6.17 -7.17
C GLY A 558 18.38 5.58 -8.55
N ARG A 559 17.46 5.70 -9.52
CA ARG A 559 17.67 5.19 -10.88
C ARG A 559 18.97 5.66 -11.50
N THR A 560 19.32 6.92 -11.32
CA THR A 560 20.55 7.51 -11.87
C THR A 560 21.68 7.60 -10.84
N SER A 561 21.43 7.32 -9.55
CA SER A 561 22.37 7.59 -8.45
C SER A 561 22.91 6.34 -7.74
N ASN A 562 22.12 5.25 -7.66
CA ASN A 562 22.51 4.09 -6.84
C ASN A 562 23.85 3.48 -7.28
N LEU A 563 24.04 3.21 -8.57
CA LEU A 563 25.25 2.58 -9.06
C LEU A 563 26.46 3.53 -8.94
N ASN A 564 26.27 4.82 -9.22
CA ASN A 564 27.30 5.84 -9.02
C ASN A 564 27.73 5.94 -7.54
N GLY A 565 26.76 5.86 -6.63
CA GLY A 565 27.04 5.83 -5.20
C GLY A 565 27.83 4.60 -4.77
N LEU A 566 27.46 3.42 -5.27
CA LEU A 566 28.18 2.16 -5.04
C LEU A 566 29.62 2.24 -5.52
N GLN A 567 29.84 2.76 -6.72
CA GLN A 567 31.17 2.90 -7.31
C GLN A 567 32.05 3.88 -6.51
N LEU A 568 31.46 4.99 -6.03
CA LEU A 568 32.19 5.93 -5.19
C LEU A 568 32.59 5.29 -3.84
N VAL A 569 31.71 4.53 -3.21
CA VAL A 569 32.03 3.78 -2.00
C VAL A 569 33.13 2.77 -2.26
N SER A 570 33.04 2.01 -3.38
CA SER A 570 34.04 1.07 -3.84
C SER A 570 35.44 1.75 -3.96
N ASN A 571 35.48 2.88 -4.66
CA ASN A 571 36.75 3.62 -4.88
C ASN A 571 37.34 4.17 -3.56
N ILE A 572 36.51 4.73 -2.67
CA ILE A 572 36.98 5.32 -1.40
C ILE A 572 37.45 4.22 -0.42
N GLU A 573 36.77 3.10 -0.36
CA GLU A 573 37.08 1.97 0.50
C GLU A 573 38.17 1.03 -0.11
N ASN A 574 38.56 1.30 -1.34
CA ASN A 574 39.50 0.45 -2.09
C ASN A 574 39.03 -1.02 -2.18
N LYS A 575 37.74 -1.20 -2.49
CA LYS A 575 37.03 -2.47 -2.65
C LYS A 575 36.51 -2.60 -4.07
N ILE A 576 36.19 -3.82 -4.50
CA ILE A 576 35.41 -4.02 -5.73
C ILE A 576 33.92 -3.87 -5.44
N VAL A 577 33.11 -3.46 -6.46
CA VAL A 577 31.66 -3.22 -6.29
C VAL A 577 30.91 -4.42 -5.72
N PRO A 578 31.18 -5.68 -6.12
CA PRO A 578 30.57 -6.86 -5.50
C PRO A 578 30.75 -6.97 -3.98
N GLU A 579 31.87 -6.50 -3.42
CA GLU A 579 32.13 -6.49 -1.99
C GLU A 579 31.38 -5.39 -1.25
N VAL A 580 31.07 -4.28 -1.92
CA VAL A 580 30.20 -3.22 -1.40
C VAL A 580 28.74 -3.69 -1.38
N GLY A 581 28.36 -4.57 -2.32
CA GLY A 581 27.02 -5.10 -2.48
C GLY A 581 26.11 -4.21 -3.32
N HIS A 582 24.82 -4.35 -3.12
CA HIS A 582 23.80 -3.52 -3.80
C HIS A 582 22.67 -3.16 -2.83
N THR A 583 21.93 -2.12 -3.16
CA THR A 583 20.75 -1.70 -2.39
C THR A 583 19.52 -2.51 -2.79
N THR A 584 18.63 -2.77 -1.81
CA THR A 584 17.37 -3.48 -2.05
C THR A 584 16.35 -2.53 -2.70
N PHE A 585 15.71 -2.99 -3.77
CA PHE A 585 14.60 -2.30 -4.40
C PHE A 585 13.28 -2.73 -3.77
N ARG A 586 12.47 -1.76 -3.33
CA ARG A 586 11.16 -2.02 -2.70
C ARG A 586 10.03 -1.46 -3.54
N PRO A 587 8.88 -2.17 -3.64
CA PRO A 587 7.69 -1.60 -4.25
C PRO A 587 7.08 -0.50 -3.32
N PRO A 588 6.46 0.54 -3.88
CA PRO A 588 6.40 0.86 -5.31
C PRO A 588 7.73 1.45 -5.80
N PHE A 589 8.22 0.97 -6.93
CA PHE A 589 9.44 1.51 -7.55
C PHE A 589 9.21 2.84 -8.30
N THR A 590 7.97 3.20 -8.47
CA THR A 590 7.51 4.45 -9.07
C THR A 590 6.43 5.07 -8.18
N PRO A 591 6.37 6.40 -8.05
CA PRO A 591 5.31 7.07 -7.32
C PRO A 591 3.92 6.71 -7.86
N ILE A 592 2.99 6.38 -6.95
CA ILE A 592 1.61 6.06 -7.26
C ILE A 592 0.73 7.00 -6.44
N THR A 593 -0.38 7.43 -7.01
CA THR A 593 -1.32 8.27 -6.28
C THR A 593 -2.01 7.48 -5.16
N ILE A 594 -2.28 8.14 -4.05
CA ILE A 594 -3.02 7.56 -2.93
C ILE A 594 -4.41 7.11 -3.39
N GLY A 595 -5.07 7.89 -4.28
CA GLY A 595 -6.36 7.53 -4.85
C GLY A 595 -6.35 6.19 -5.57
N THR A 596 -5.31 5.90 -6.35
CA THR A 596 -5.15 4.61 -7.04
C THR A 596 -5.01 3.45 -6.04
N ILE A 597 -4.25 3.63 -4.96
CA ILE A 597 -4.07 2.59 -3.92
C ILE A 597 -5.38 2.32 -3.18
N VAL A 598 -6.14 3.36 -2.87
CA VAL A 598 -7.43 3.26 -2.17
C VAL A 598 -8.53 2.71 -3.08
N GLY A 599 -8.49 3.04 -4.37
CA GLY A 599 -9.50 2.59 -5.34
C GLY A 599 -10.88 3.17 -5.02
N ARG A 600 -11.88 2.29 -4.89
CA ARG A 600 -13.27 2.66 -4.58
C ARG A 600 -13.59 2.65 -3.09
N GLU A 601 -12.68 2.20 -2.26
CA GLU A 601 -12.86 2.06 -0.81
C GLU A 601 -12.73 3.41 -0.10
N VAL A 602 -13.67 4.33 -0.36
CA VAL A 602 -13.71 5.68 0.24
C VAL A 602 -15.07 5.99 0.85
N GLY A 603 -15.10 6.74 1.94
CA GLY A 603 -16.33 7.18 2.61
C GLY A 603 -17.22 5.99 2.97
N MET A 604 -18.46 6.00 2.47
CA MET A 604 -19.43 4.94 2.74
C MET A 604 -19.08 3.56 2.13
N GLU A 605 -18.27 3.50 1.09
CA GLU A 605 -17.79 2.23 0.54
C GLU A 605 -16.68 1.62 1.41
N TYR A 606 -15.88 2.44 2.10
CA TYR A 606 -14.86 2.00 3.05
C TYR A 606 -15.43 1.69 4.43
N MET A 607 -16.27 2.59 4.96
CA MET A 607 -16.94 2.43 6.25
C MET A 607 -18.44 2.60 6.08
N PRO A 608 -19.15 1.57 5.61
CA PRO A 608 -20.59 1.66 5.45
C PRO A 608 -21.26 1.79 6.81
N THR A 609 -22.26 2.66 6.89
CA THR A 609 -23.18 2.67 8.04
C THR A 609 -24.31 1.69 7.76
N ARG A 610 -24.38 0.63 8.56
CA ARG A 610 -25.45 -0.38 8.47
C ARG A 610 -26.52 -0.08 9.51
N LYS A 611 -27.77 -0.19 9.09
CA LYS A 611 -28.95 0.05 9.93
C LYS A 611 -29.81 -1.20 9.96
N THR A 612 -30.41 -1.50 11.10
CA THR A 612 -31.38 -2.59 11.21
C THR A 612 -32.72 -2.18 10.59
N PRO A 613 -33.58 -3.12 10.23
CA PRO A 613 -34.94 -2.77 9.76
C PRO A 613 -35.76 -1.94 10.73
N MET A 614 -35.50 -2.04 12.04
CA MET A 614 -36.16 -1.31 13.09
C MET A 614 -35.52 0.06 13.42
N HIS A 615 -34.47 0.45 12.72
CA HIS A 615 -33.70 1.65 13.05
C HIS A 615 -34.51 2.93 13.18
N GLU A 616 -35.46 3.16 12.26
CA GLU A 616 -36.34 4.34 12.31
C GLU A 616 -37.24 4.35 13.56
N TRP A 617 -37.71 3.17 14.01
CA TRP A 617 -38.46 3.06 15.22
C TRP A 617 -37.60 3.44 16.43
N HIS A 618 -36.36 2.98 16.47
CA HIS A 618 -35.41 3.32 17.54
C HIS A 618 -35.15 4.82 17.59
N GLU A 619 -34.90 5.46 16.43
CA GLU A 619 -34.73 6.93 16.34
C GLU A 619 -35.96 7.69 16.89
N LYS A 620 -37.15 7.30 16.45
CA LYS A 620 -38.42 7.92 16.91
C LYS A 620 -38.68 7.74 18.41
N ASN A 621 -38.11 6.70 19.03
CA ASN A 621 -38.26 6.40 20.46
C ASN A 621 -36.99 6.80 21.28
N ASN A 622 -36.29 7.84 20.84
CA ASN A 622 -35.12 8.45 21.51
C ASN A 622 -33.97 7.50 21.84
N ALA A 623 -33.71 6.51 20.98
CA ALA A 623 -32.52 5.68 21.11
C ALA A 623 -31.27 6.52 20.88
N VAL A 624 -30.32 6.42 21.77
CA VAL A 624 -28.94 6.88 21.54
C VAL A 624 -28.13 5.70 20.97
N PHE A 625 -27.45 5.91 19.86
CA PHE A 625 -26.78 4.82 19.16
C PHE A 625 -25.30 4.72 19.50
N VAL A 626 -24.76 3.52 19.34
CA VAL A 626 -23.33 3.19 19.37
C VAL A 626 -22.98 2.37 18.13
N ASP A 627 -21.73 2.53 17.65
CA ASP A 627 -21.22 1.74 16.55
C ASP A 627 -20.71 0.38 17.05
N ALA A 628 -21.22 -0.71 16.45
CA ALA A 628 -20.72 -2.06 16.63
C ALA A 628 -20.27 -2.60 15.26
N GLY A 629 -18.96 -2.47 14.97
CA GLY A 629 -18.48 -2.59 13.61
C GLY A 629 -19.09 -1.51 12.72
N ALA A 630 -19.71 -1.89 11.61
CA ALA A 630 -20.42 -0.96 10.73
C ALA A 630 -21.87 -0.68 11.14
N TRP A 631 -22.40 -1.39 12.12
CA TRP A 631 -23.79 -1.31 12.53
C TRP A 631 -24.06 -0.23 13.58
N LYS A 632 -25.17 0.53 13.41
CA LYS A 632 -25.74 1.38 14.45
C LYS A 632 -26.62 0.52 15.35
N ARG A 633 -26.27 0.43 16.64
CA ARG A 633 -27.06 -0.27 17.66
C ARG A 633 -27.62 0.69 18.70
N PRO A 634 -28.87 0.51 19.18
CA PRO A 634 -29.35 1.24 20.33
C PRO A 634 -28.45 1.00 21.54
N ARG A 635 -27.87 2.06 22.06
CA ARG A 635 -27.04 2.03 23.26
C ARG A 635 -27.89 2.06 24.51
N TYR A 636 -28.86 2.97 24.53
CA TYR A 636 -29.90 3.11 25.52
C TYR A 636 -31.05 3.96 24.97
N TYR A 637 -32.24 3.95 25.63
CA TYR A 637 -33.38 4.75 25.24
C TYR A 637 -33.59 5.86 26.27
N LYS A 638 -33.36 7.10 25.89
CA LYS A 638 -33.37 8.25 26.75
C LYS A 638 -34.80 8.66 27.14
N GLN A 639 -35.07 8.80 28.44
CA GLN A 639 -36.31 9.37 28.96
C GLN A 639 -36.01 10.71 29.68
N GLY A 640 -36.61 11.81 29.22
CA GLY A 640 -36.32 13.12 29.76
C GLY A 640 -34.86 13.51 29.78
N ASN A 641 -34.29 13.88 30.92
CA ASN A 641 -32.92 14.30 31.11
C ASN A 641 -32.02 13.21 31.70
N GLU A 642 -32.41 11.95 31.61
CA GLU A 642 -31.61 10.82 32.12
C GLU A 642 -30.21 10.83 31.54
N THR A 643 -29.24 10.51 32.39
CA THR A 643 -27.89 10.15 32.00
C THR A 643 -27.85 8.72 31.46
N LEU A 644 -26.78 8.36 30.75
CA LEU A 644 -26.54 6.98 30.34
C LEU A 644 -26.64 5.98 31.50
N PHE A 645 -26.10 6.33 32.67
CA PHE A 645 -26.12 5.48 33.84
C PHE A 645 -27.53 5.22 34.38
N GLU A 646 -28.35 6.28 34.48
CA GLU A 646 -29.75 6.19 34.96
C GLU A 646 -30.60 5.39 33.98
N ALA A 647 -30.48 5.66 32.66
CA ALA A 647 -31.22 4.94 31.63
C ALA A 647 -30.87 3.46 31.64
N SER A 648 -29.56 3.10 31.62
CA SER A 648 -29.11 1.69 31.60
C SER A 648 -29.55 0.94 32.88
N LYS A 649 -29.54 1.61 34.04
CA LYS A 649 -30.01 1.04 35.30
C LYS A 649 -31.51 0.78 35.25
N ARG A 650 -32.32 1.70 34.73
CA ARG A 650 -33.78 1.58 34.56
C ARG A 650 -34.10 0.42 33.61
N GLU A 651 -33.47 0.39 32.47
CA GLU A 651 -33.67 -0.67 31.46
C GLU A 651 -33.30 -2.06 32.00
N ALA A 652 -32.12 -2.20 32.62
CA ALA A 652 -31.68 -3.48 33.20
C ALA A 652 -32.61 -3.95 34.33
N LYS A 653 -33.10 -3.01 35.17
CA LYS A 653 -34.08 -3.30 36.22
C LYS A 653 -35.40 -3.81 35.62
N ASN A 654 -35.89 -3.20 34.53
CA ASN A 654 -37.11 -3.66 33.87
C ASN A 654 -36.97 -5.09 33.35
N VAL A 655 -35.80 -5.46 32.78
CA VAL A 655 -35.53 -6.82 32.34
C VAL A 655 -35.55 -7.82 33.50
N ARG A 656 -35.04 -7.45 34.68
CA ARG A 656 -35.07 -8.31 35.89
C ARG A 656 -36.49 -8.51 36.49
N GLU A 657 -37.36 -7.50 36.37
CA GLU A 657 -38.66 -7.50 37.00
C GLU A 657 -39.84 -7.87 36.07
N ASN A 658 -39.70 -7.59 34.78
CA ASN A 658 -40.77 -7.71 33.78
C ASN A 658 -40.30 -8.40 32.50
N VAL A 659 -40.37 -7.68 31.37
CA VAL A 659 -39.82 -8.07 30.05
C VAL A 659 -39.07 -6.90 29.43
N GLY A 660 -37.89 -7.15 28.91
CA GLY A 660 -37.21 -6.23 28.04
C GLY A 660 -37.12 -6.78 26.61
N ILE A 661 -37.15 -5.92 25.61
CA ILE A 661 -36.90 -6.26 24.20
C ILE A 661 -35.63 -5.58 23.69
N CYS A 662 -34.77 -6.34 23.06
CA CYS A 662 -33.50 -5.85 22.48
C CYS A 662 -33.39 -6.22 21.00
N ASP A 663 -32.93 -5.27 20.17
CA ASP A 663 -32.60 -5.52 18.78
C ASP A 663 -31.27 -6.29 18.70
N VAL A 664 -31.32 -7.55 18.28
CA VAL A 664 -30.19 -8.46 18.09
C VAL A 664 -29.94 -8.77 16.61
N THR A 665 -30.54 -8.00 15.70
CA THR A 665 -30.41 -8.16 14.24
C THR A 665 -28.96 -8.16 13.80
N THR A 666 -28.10 -7.40 14.47
CA THR A 666 -26.70 -7.16 14.06
C THR A 666 -25.76 -8.31 14.35
N LEU A 667 -26.17 -9.32 15.14
CA LEU A 667 -25.38 -10.53 15.33
C LEU A 667 -25.10 -11.20 13.97
N GLY A 668 -23.84 -11.60 13.76
CA GLY A 668 -23.52 -12.34 12.55
C GLY A 668 -24.33 -13.64 12.46
N LYS A 669 -24.89 -13.92 11.30
CA LYS A 669 -25.66 -15.13 11.01
C LYS A 669 -25.07 -15.82 9.79
N ILE A 670 -24.69 -17.08 9.96
CA ILE A 670 -24.06 -17.88 8.92
C ILE A 670 -24.83 -19.22 8.84
N ASP A 671 -25.38 -19.51 7.67
CA ASP A 671 -25.97 -20.81 7.38
C ASP A 671 -24.89 -21.74 6.83
N ILE A 672 -24.81 -22.93 7.39
CA ILE A 672 -23.85 -24.00 7.06
C ILE A 672 -24.65 -25.21 6.61
N LYS A 673 -24.48 -25.61 5.35
CA LYS A 673 -25.25 -26.68 4.73
C LYS A 673 -24.34 -27.70 4.02
N GLY A 674 -24.68 -28.94 4.14
CA GLY A 674 -23.98 -30.02 3.46
C GLY A 674 -23.95 -31.32 4.27
N PRO A 675 -23.70 -32.46 3.64
CA PRO A 675 -23.61 -33.75 4.36
C PRO A 675 -22.50 -33.74 5.43
N ASP A 676 -21.41 -32.99 5.20
CA ASP A 676 -20.29 -32.93 6.12
C ASP A 676 -20.33 -31.72 7.07
N ALA A 677 -21.46 -30.99 7.15
CA ALA A 677 -21.60 -29.78 7.99
C ALA A 677 -21.34 -30.08 9.49
N ALA A 678 -21.80 -31.24 10.00
CA ALA A 678 -21.54 -31.64 11.39
C ALA A 678 -20.06 -31.89 11.65
N GLU A 679 -19.37 -32.58 10.74
CA GLU A 679 -17.93 -32.82 10.84
C GLU A 679 -17.13 -31.52 10.74
N PHE A 680 -17.47 -30.64 9.80
CA PHE A 680 -16.84 -29.34 9.67
C PHE A 680 -16.93 -28.53 10.97
N LEU A 681 -18.14 -28.37 11.54
CA LEU A 681 -18.35 -27.70 12.81
C LEU A 681 -17.60 -28.38 13.96
N ASN A 682 -17.49 -29.71 13.92
CA ASN A 682 -16.75 -30.46 14.90
C ASN A 682 -15.24 -30.20 14.86
N ARG A 683 -14.68 -29.90 13.68
CA ARG A 683 -13.27 -29.48 13.52
C ARG A 683 -13.04 -28.01 13.89
N VAL A 684 -14.01 -27.14 13.62
CA VAL A 684 -13.88 -25.69 13.89
C VAL A 684 -14.02 -25.38 15.38
N TYR A 685 -15.04 -25.91 16.04
CA TYR A 685 -15.30 -25.61 17.45
C TYR A 685 -14.53 -26.52 18.42
N THR A 686 -14.26 -26.01 19.61
CA THR A 686 -13.59 -26.75 20.68
C THR A 686 -14.43 -27.90 21.25
N ASN A 687 -15.78 -27.77 21.22
CA ASN A 687 -16.75 -28.77 21.72
C ASN A 687 -17.35 -29.63 20.60
N ALA A 688 -18.09 -30.68 20.97
CA ALA A 688 -18.56 -31.72 20.02
C ALA A 688 -19.87 -31.31 19.30
N TRP A 689 -19.95 -31.61 17.99
CA TRP A 689 -21.12 -31.25 17.15
C TRP A 689 -21.80 -32.41 16.46
N MET A 690 -21.11 -33.54 16.27
CA MET A 690 -21.64 -34.69 15.53
C MET A 690 -22.98 -35.21 16.04
N LYS A 691 -23.21 -35.16 17.34
CA LYS A 691 -24.41 -35.70 18.00
C LYS A 691 -25.36 -34.60 18.49
N LEU A 692 -25.29 -33.37 17.97
CA LEU A 692 -26.25 -32.33 18.31
C LEU A 692 -27.61 -32.73 17.71
N PRO A 693 -28.70 -32.88 18.46
CA PRO A 693 -30.02 -33.20 17.91
C PRO A 693 -30.56 -32.07 17.03
N VAL A 694 -31.35 -32.39 16.02
CA VAL A 694 -32.17 -31.44 15.28
C VAL A 694 -33.09 -30.66 16.24
N GLY A 695 -33.29 -29.39 16.04
CA GLY A 695 -34.08 -28.51 16.91
C GLY A 695 -33.35 -28.09 18.22
N LYS A 696 -32.05 -28.31 18.30
CA LYS A 696 -31.22 -27.87 19.44
C LYS A 696 -30.11 -26.92 19.01
N ALA A 697 -29.90 -25.91 19.85
CA ALA A 697 -28.73 -25.02 19.79
C ALA A 697 -27.65 -25.51 20.75
N ARG A 698 -26.42 -25.07 20.48
CA ARG A 698 -25.27 -25.27 21.38
C ARG A 698 -24.39 -24.04 21.34
N TYR A 699 -23.94 -23.58 22.51
CA TYR A 699 -22.93 -22.57 22.62
C TYR A 699 -21.56 -23.16 22.26
N GLY A 700 -20.85 -22.53 21.34
CA GLY A 700 -19.58 -22.97 20.81
C GLY A 700 -18.50 -21.94 21.00
N LEU A 701 -17.24 -22.42 21.09
CA LEU A 701 -16.05 -21.60 21.22
C LEU A 701 -15.09 -21.92 20.09
N MET A 702 -14.69 -20.90 19.33
CA MET A 702 -13.70 -21.02 18.24
C MET A 702 -12.36 -20.49 18.69
N LEU A 703 -11.29 -21.19 18.32
CA LEU A 703 -9.91 -20.76 18.55
C LEU A 703 -9.21 -20.48 17.22
N ARG A 704 -8.20 -19.61 17.29
CA ARG A 704 -7.17 -19.54 16.25
C ARG A 704 -6.20 -20.71 16.43
N GLU A 705 -5.34 -20.93 15.44
CA GLU A 705 -4.33 -21.99 15.46
C GLU A 705 -3.36 -21.87 16.66
N ASP A 706 -3.14 -20.66 17.16
CA ASP A 706 -2.29 -20.38 18.32
C ASP A 706 -2.95 -20.72 19.67
N GLY A 707 -4.22 -21.18 19.67
CA GLY A 707 -4.96 -21.54 20.87
C GLY A 707 -5.70 -20.38 21.55
N ILE A 708 -5.61 -19.18 20.99
CA ILE A 708 -6.32 -18.01 21.51
C ILE A 708 -7.77 -18.01 21.01
N VAL A 709 -8.69 -17.60 21.89
CA VAL A 709 -10.11 -17.47 21.54
C VAL A 709 -10.28 -16.46 20.41
N MET A 710 -10.94 -16.88 19.34
CA MET A 710 -11.25 -16.07 18.16
C MET A 710 -12.64 -15.43 18.28
N ASP A 711 -13.66 -16.26 18.52
CA ASP A 711 -15.05 -15.84 18.69
C ASP A 711 -15.83 -16.91 19.43
N ASP A 712 -17.03 -16.55 19.88
CA ASP A 712 -17.99 -17.44 20.50
C ASP A 712 -19.39 -17.16 19.94
N GLY A 713 -20.30 -18.11 20.15
CA GLY A 713 -21.67 -17.94 19.70
C GLY A 713 -22.49 -19.20 19.81
N THR A 714 -23.75 -19.14 19.38
CA THR A 714 -24.65 -20.29 19.35
C THR A 714 -24.79 -20.81 17.94
N THR A 715 -24.77 -22.13 17.80
CA THR A 715 -25.06 -22.80 16.51
C THR A 715 -26.20 -23.78 16.74
N THR A 716 -27.23 -23.66 15.92
CA THR A 716 -28.47 -24.47 15.99
C THR A 716 -28.53 -25.43 14.84
N ARG A 717 -28.84 -26.72 15.09
CA ARG A 717 -29.12 -27.70 14.06
C ARG A 717 -30.56 -27.60 13.62
N ILE A 718 -30.79 -26.94 12.46
CA ILE A 718 -32.12 -26.68 11.88
C ILE A 718 -32.69 -27.97 11.28
N SER A 719 -31.87 -28.71 10.53
CA SER A 719 -32.18 -30.00 9.96
C SER A 719 -30.95 -30.90 9.95
N GLU A 720 -31.03 -32.08 9.44
CA GLU A 720 -29.94 -33.06 9.44
C GLU A 720 -28.63 -32.46 8.92
N ASN A 721 -28.68 -31.74 7.80
CA ASN A 721 -27.52 -31.19 7.09
C ASN A 721 -27.54 -29.64 7.03
N HIS A 722 -28.30 -28.97 7.92
CA HIS A 722 -28.40 -27.52 7.97
C HIS A 722 -28.21 -27.00 9.41
N TYR A 723 -27.20 -26.14 9.55
CA TYR A 723 -26.89 -25.44 10.80
C TYR A 723 -26.98 -23.93 10.60
N HIS A 724 -27.47 -23.25 11.63
CA HIS A 724 -27.52 -21.78 11.70
C HIS A 724 -26.59 -21.33 12.83
N MET A 725 -25.49 -20.68 12.47
CA MET A 725 -24.48 -20.18 13.39
C MET A 725 -24.72 -18.69 13.65
N THR A 726 -24.59 -18.26 14.90
CA THR A 726 -24.46 -16.85 15.27
C THR A 726 -23.06 -16.54 15.74
N THR A 727 -22.59 -15.30 15.48
CA THR A 727 -21.28 -14.77 15.87
C THR A 727 -21.44 -13.40 16.52
N THR A 728 -20.40 -12.92 17.17
CA THR A 728 -20.43 -11.51 17.62
C THR A 728 -20.54 -10.58 16.42
N THR A 729 -21.22 -9.43 16.60
CA THR A 729 -21.48 -8.47 15.52
C THR A 729 -20.20 -8.04 14.79
N ALA A 730 -19.16 -7.70 15.55
CA ALA A 730 -17.91 -7.20 14.99
C ALA A 730 -17.06 -8.28 14.30
N GLN A 731 -17.25 -9.56 14.65
CA GLN A 731 -16.46 -10.68 14.14
C GLN A 731 -17.12 -11.41 12.98
N ALA A 732 -18.34 -11.06 12.59
CA ALA A 732 -19.09 -11.79 11.57
C ALA A 732 -18.32 -12.03 10.26
N ALA A 733 -17.65 -11.00 9.73
CA ALA A 733 -16.84 -11.12 8.50
C ALA A 733 -15.58 -11.96 8.72
N ASN A 734 -14.89 -11.79 9.86
CA ASN A 734 -13.67 -12.55 10.17
C ASN A 734 -13.97 -14.04 10.35
N VAL A 735 -15.08 -14.38 11.01
CA VAL A 735 -15.52 -15.78 11.17
C VAL A 735 -15.86 -16.38 9.81
N LEU A 736 -16.61 -15.68 8.96
CA LEU A 736 -16.92 -16.17 7.60
C LEU A 736 -15.65 -16.46 6.81
N SER A 737 -14.71 -15.51 6.76
CA SER A 737 -13.43 -15.67 6.07
C SER A 737 -12.63 -16.85 6.63
N HIS A 738 -12.64 -17.06 7.93
CA HIS A 738 -11.99 -18.18 8.60
C HIS A 738 -12.60 -19.53 8.17
N LEU A 739 -13.92 -19.61 8.15
CA LEU A 739 -14.64 -20.80 7.71
C LEU A 739 -14.36 -21.13 6.22
N GLU A 740 -14.39 -20.10 5.36
CA GLU A 740 -14.08 -20.23 3.93
C GLU A 740 -12.64 -20.68 3.69
N TYR A 741 -11.67 -20.11 4.44
CA TYR A 741 -10.27 -20.53 4.37
C TYR A 741 -10.11 -22.03 4.62
N TYR A 742 -10.73 -22.54 5.70
CA TYR A 742 -10.63 -23.95 6.02
C TYR A 742 -11.31 -24.84 4.99
N LEU A 743 -12.47 -24.44 4.46
CA LEU A 743 -13.18 -25.23 3.46
C LEU A 743 -12.50 -25.22 2.09
N GLN A 744 -11.92 -24.09 1.68
CA GLN A 744 -11.36 -23.96 0.35
C GLN A 744 -9.89 -24.40 0.26
N ILE A 745 -9.15 -24.36 1.38
CA ILE A 745 -7.70 -24.58 1.36
C ILE A 745 -7.27 -25.74 2.23
N VAL A 746 -7.80 -25.87 3.47
CA VAL A 746 -7.30 -26.87 4.42
C VAL A 746 -8.08 -28.19 4.32
N TRP A 747 -9.41 -28.13 4.15
CA TRP A 747 -10.31 -29.28 4.06
C TRP A 747 -11.20 -29.23 2.80
N PRO A 748 -10.61 -29.13 1.59
CA PRO A 748 -11.37 -29.02 0.34
C PRO A 748 -12.17 -30.29 0.01
N GLU A 749 -11.90 -31.39 0.70
CA GLU A 749 -12.62 -32.66 0.56
C GLU A 749 -14.02 -32.65 1.20
N LEU A 750 -14.30 -31.69 2.13
CA LEU A 750 -15.59 -31.62 2.81
C LEU A 750 -16.67 -30.99 1.92
N ASN A 751 -17.80 -31.72 1.80
CA ASN A 751 -18.96 -31.22 1.05
C ASN A 751 -19.84 -30.34 1.94
N VAL A 752 -19.45 -29.08 2.06
CA VAL A 752 -20.08 -28.06 2.90
C VAL A 752 -20.14 -26.71 2.18
N ASN A 753 -21.26 -26.02 2.28
CA ASN A 753 -21.44 -24.66 1.84
C ASN A 753 -21.70 -23.74 3.03
N VAL A 754 -21.04 -22.58 3.07
CA VAL A 754 -21.23 -21.54 4.07
C VAL A 754 -21.74 -20.26 3.40
N VAL A 755 -22.76 -19.65 3.98
CA VAL A 755 -23.38 -18.42 3.44
C VAL A 755 -23.70 -17.48 4.59
N SER A 756 -23.25 -16.22 4.48
CA SER A 756 -23.71 -15.17 5.39
C SER A 756 -25.19 -14.85 5.13
N THR A 757 -25.98 -14.93 6.19
CA THR A 757 -27.40 -14.60 6.17
C THR A 757 -27.73 -13.45 7.13
N THR A 758 -26.71 -12.71 7.55
CA THR A 758 -26.84 -11.62 8.54
C THR A 758 -27.92 -10.60 8.16
N GLU A 759 -27.91 -10.14 6.91
CA GLU A 759 -28.87 -9.14 6.41
C GLU A 759 -30.24 -9.74 6.07
N GLN A 760 -30.37 -11.05 6.00
CA GLN A 760 -31.62 -11.72 5.61
C GLN A 760 -32.59 -11.86 6.80
N TRP A 761 -32.09 -11.73 8.03
CA TRP A 761 -32.86 -11.94 9.25
C TRP A 761 -32.83 -10.69 10.16
N ALA A 762 -34.03 -10.19 10.48
CA ALA A 762 -34.25 -9.30 11.61
C ALA A 762 -34.46 -10.13 12.87
N GLY A 763 -33.79 -9.78 13.96
CA GLY A 763 -33.86 -10.49 15.22
C GLY A 763 -34.18 -9.61 16.40
N ALA A 764 -35.10 -10.05 17.25
CA ALA A 764 -35.42 -9.42 18.53
C ALA A 764 -35.29 -10.43 19.68
N ALA A 765 -34.65 -10.05 20.76
CA ALA A 765 -34.60 -10.85 21.99
C ALA A 765 -35.57 -10.29 23.03
N ILE A 766 -36.48 -11.10 23.51
CA ILE A 766 -37.27 -10.82 24.72
C ILE A 766 -36.65 -11.52 25.92
N ALA A 767 -36.49 -10.81 27.03
CA ALA A 767 -35.82 -11.34 28.22
C ALA A 767 -36.48 -10.85 29.48
N GLY A 768 -36.60 -11.70 30.47
CA GLY A 768 -37.18 -11.39 31.78
C GLY A 768 -38.15 -12.47 32.25
N PRO A 769 -38.59 -12.43 33.53
CA PRO A 769 -39.45 -13.46 34.14
C PRO A 769 -40.79 -13.66 33.43
N LYS A 770 -41.36 -12.60 32.82
CA LYS A 770 -42.64 -12.66 32.09
C LYS A 770 -42.47 -12.91 30.58
N SER A 771 -41.25 -13.25 30.09
CA SER A 771 -40.98 -13.42 28.65
C SER A 771 -41.72 -14.61 28.06
N ARG A 772 -41.95 -15.69 28.85
CA ARG A 772 -42.74 -16.86 28.39
C ARG A 772 -44.19 -16.50 28.18
N ASP A 773 -44.79 -15.77 29.13
CA ASP A 773 -46.19 -15.34 29.04
C ASP A 773 -46.39 -14.45 27.81
N MET A 774 -45.45 -13.54 27.56
CA MET A 774 -45.46 -12.72 26.36
C MET A 774 -45.32 -13.59 25.11
N LEU A 775 -44.42 -14.58 25.10
CA LEU A 775 -44.22 -15.47 23.97
C LEU A 775 -45.46 -16.29 23.65
N SER A 776 -46.19 -16.78 24.68
CA SER A 776 -47.47 -17.50 24.52
C SER A 776 -48.53 -16.65 23.83
N LYS A 777 -48.55 -15.35 24.07
CA LYS A 777 -49.45 -14.40 23.40
C LYS A 777 -49.03 -14.09 21.96
N LEU A 778 -47.71 -14.06 21.69
CA LEU A 778 -47.18 -13.87 20.33
C LEU A 778 -47.41 -15.11 19.44
N TYR A 779 -47.50 -16.30 20.05
CA TYR A 779 -47.65 -17.57 19.39
C TYR A 779 -48.73 -18.42 20.07
N PRO A 780 -50.01 -18.11 19.88
CA PRO A 780 -51.12 -18.78 20.61
C PRO A 780 -51.20 -20.28 20.34
N ASP A 781 -50.78 -20.70 19.13
CA ASP A 781 -50.87 -22.09 18.68
C ASP A 781 -49.59 -22.89 18.98
N LEU A 782 -48.59 -22.29 19.63
CA LEU A 782 -47.33 -22.93 19.94
C LEU A 782 -47.20 -23.28 21.44
N ASP A 783 -46.97 -24.52 21.74
CA ASP A 783 -46.56 -24.91 23.09
C ASP A 783 -45.15 -24.40 23.41
N VAL A 784 -45.06 -23.42 24.29
CA VAL A 784 -43.83 -22.78 24.76
C VAL A 784 -43.38 -23.25 26.16
N SER A 785 -43.97 -24.35 26.66
CA SER A 785 -43.58 -24.94 27.91
C SER A 785 -42.09 -25.40 27.91
N ASN A 786 -41.57 -25.68 29.10
CA ASN A 786 -40.18 -26.20 29.21
C ASN A 786 -39.98 -27.52 28.51
N ASP A 787 -41.01 -28.37 28.41
CA ASP A 787 -40.94 -29.68 27.72
C ASP A 787 -40.93 -29.51 26.21
N ALA A 788 -41.78 -28.64 25.67
CA ALA A 788 -41.92 -28.41 24.24
C ALA A 788 -40.82 -27.54 23.68
N LEU A 789 -40.35 -26.53 24.44
CA LEU A 789 -39.26 -25.61 24.05
C LEU A 789 -38.25 -25.47 25.21
N PRO A 790 -37.45 -26.50 25.50
CA PRO A 790 -36.46 -26.48 26.60
C PRO A 790 -35.33 -25.51 26.33
N PHE A 791 -34.55 -25.18 27.38
CA PHE A 791 -33.35 -24.33 27.24
C PHE A 791 -32.45 -24.86 26.11
N MET A 792 -31.92 -23.97 25.27
CA MET A 792 -31.21 -24.26 24.02
C MET A 792 -32.11 -24.99 22.98
N GLY A 793 -33.43 -24.86 23.08
CA GLY A 793 -34.39 -25.32 22.08
C GLY A 793 -34.58 -24.36 20.93
N TYR A 794 -35.04 -24.92 19.82
CA TYR A 794 -35.39 -24.21 18.59
C TYR A 794 -36.70 -24.69 18.03
N LYS A 795 -37.53 -23.76 17.53
CA LYS A 795 -38.78 -24.04 16.81
C LYS A 795 -38.95 -23.03 15.66
N GLU A 796 -39.66 -23.49 14.63
CA GLU A 796 -40.23 -22.59 13.61
C GLU A 796 -41.72 -22.46 13.86
N ALA A 797 -42.26 -21.22 13.74
CA ALA A 797 -43.69 -20.98 13.94
C ALA A 797 -44.13 -19.76 13.11
N ASP A 798 -45.42 -19.64 12.92
CA ASP A 798 -46.01 -18.47 12.25
C ASP A 798 -46.15 -17.29 13.26
N PHE A 799 -45.61 -16.13 12.87
CA PHE A 799 -45.71 -14.88 13.61
C PHE A 799 -46.71 -13.96 12.89
N PHE A 800 -47.98 -14.10 13.20
CA PHE A 800 -49.07 -13.30 12.58
C PHE A 800 -49.04 -13.33 11.04
N GLY A 801 -48.90 -14.49 10.44
CA GLY A 801 -48.77 -14.68 8.99
C GLY A 801 -47.38 -14.60 8.43
N VAL A 802 -46.35 -14.44 9.28
CA VAL A 802 -44.94 -14.37 8.85
C VAL A 802 -44.15 -15.56 9.41
N PRO A 803 -43.48 -16.36 8.59
CA PRO A 803 -42.61 -17.44 9.07
C PRO A 803 -41.49 -16.91 9.97
N SER A 804 -41.34 -17.47 11.14
CA SER A 804 -40.35 -17.06 12.13
C SER A 804 -39.55 -18.22 12.70
N ARG A 805 -38.38 -17.89 13.26
CA ARG A 805 -37.52 -18.81 14.02
C ARG A 805 -37.47 -18.36 15.48
N ILE A 806 -37.66 -19.28 16.39
CA ILE A 806 -37.64 -19.03 17.84
C ILE A 806 -36.52 -19.85 18.45
N PHE A 807 -35.58 -19.17 19.13
CA PHE A 807 -34.48 -19.78 19.85
C PHE A 807 -34.61 -19.49 21.34
N ARG A 808 -34.59 -20.49 22.17
CA ARG A 808 -34.57 -20.29 23.63
C ARG A 808 -33.11 -20.22 24.09
N ILE A 809 -32.55 -19.04 23.99
CA ILE A 809 -31.18 -18.71 24.37
C ILE A 809 -31.18 -17.41 25.16
N SER A 810 -30.16 -17.21 25.99
CA SER A 810 -30.09 -16.01 26.87
C SER A 810 -28.65 -15.54 27.01
N PHE A 811 -28.43 -14.27 26.73
CA PHE A 811 -27.20 -13.56 27.07
C PHE A 811 -27.35 -12.66 28.31
N SER A 812 -28.58 -12.22 28.62
CA SER A 812 -28.93 -11.42 29.82
C SER A 812 -28.89 -12.20 31.11
N GLY A 813 -28.92 -13.55 31.03
CA GLY A 813 -29.04 -14.42 32.20
C GLY A 813 -30.46 -14.59 32.75
N GLU A 814 -31.47 -13.96 32.18
CA GLU A 814 -32.88 -14.20 32.44
C GLU A 814 -33.47 -15.24 31.49
N LEU A 815 -34.69 -15.72 31.79
CA LEU A 815 -35.47 -16.45 30.80
C LEU A 815 -35.61 -15.58 29.55
N ALA A 816 -35.18 -16.10 28.40
CA ALA A 816 -35.13 -15.30 27.18
C ALA A 816 -35.38 -16.14 25.93
N TYR A 817 -35.89 -15.46 24.90
CA TYR A 817 -36.15 -16.02 23.58
C TYR A 817 -35.67 -15.02 22.52
N GLU A 818 -34.98 -15.50 21.52
CA GLU A 818 -34.66 -14.73 20.31
C GLU A 818 -35.63 -15.14 19.19
N ILE A 819 -36.29 -14.17 18.61
CA ILE A 819 -37.24 -14.35 17.51
C ILE A 819 -36.68 -13.69 16.29
N ASN A 820 -36.57 -14.49 15.21
CA ASN A 820 -36.05 -14.02 13.93
C ASN A 820 -37.12 -14.16 12.84
N VAL A 821 -37.33 -13.09 12.09
CA VAL A 821 -38.13 -13.05 10.85
C VAL A 821 -37.27 -12.59 9.69
N LYS A 822 -37.71 -12.77 8.45
CA LYS A 822 -37.01 -12.17 7.31
C LYS A 822 -36.95 -10.65 7.46
N SER A 823 -35.84 -10.03 7.03
CA SER A 823 -35.52 -8.63 7.30
C SER A 823 -36.63 -7.63 6.92
N ASP A 824 -37.32 -7.88 5.80
CA ASP A 824 -38.42 -7.04 5.32
C ASP A 824 -39.64 -7.03 6.26
N HIS A 825 -39.78 -8.01 7.16
CA HIS A 825 -40.80 -8.05 8.20
C HIS A 825 -40.31 -7.58 9.58
N GLY A 826 -39.07 -7.10 9.68
CA GLY A 826 -38.46 -6.74 10.96
C GLY A 826 -39.19 -5.65 11.71
N MET A 827 -39.62 -4.57 11.02
CA MET A 827 -40.37 -3.49 11.62
C MET A 827 -41.75 -3.99 12.15
N PHE A 828 -42.46 -4.78 11.34
CA PHE A 828 -43.75 -5.39 11.73
C PHE A 828 -43.58 -6.28 12.97
N MET A 829 -42.58 -7.12 13.01
CA MET A 829 -42.29 -7.96 14.18
C MET A 829 -42.07 -7.10 15.42
N TRP A 830 -41.24 -6.05 15.33
CA TRP A 830 -40.88 -5.21 16.44
C TRP A 830 -42.10 -4.48 17.01
N GLU A 831 -42.89 -3.87 16.12
CA GLU A 831 -44.12 -3.13 16.53
C GLU A 831 -45.15 -4.04 17.19
N LYS A 832 -45.39 -5.26 16.66
CA LYS A 832 -46.25 -6.26 17.26
C LYS A 832 -45.75 -6.73 18.62
N MET A 833 -44.44 -6.95 18.76
CA MET A 833 -43.87 -7.31 20.06
C MET A 833 -43.97 -6.18 21.07
N MET A 834 -43.88 -4.92 20.66
CA MET A 834 -44.10 -3.75 21.53
C MET A 834 -45.57 -3.60 21.89
N GLU A 835 -46.50 -3.89 20.99
CA GLU A 835 -47.93 -3.83 21.22
C GLU A 835 -48.37 -4.89 22.24
N VAL A 836 -48.10 -6.18 21.97
CA VAL A 836 -48.47 -7.32 22.82
C VAL A 836 -47.75 -7.27 24.16
N GLY A 837 -46.51 -6.78 24.18
CA GLY A 837 -45.69 -6.75 25.38
C GLY A 837 -46.14 -5.73 26.41
N LYS A 838 -47.01 -4.75 26.09
CA LYS A 838 -47.45 -3.69 27.02
C LYS A 838 -48.03 -4.23 28.33
N GLU A 839 -48.86 -5.26 28.24
CA GLU A 839 -49.48 -5.89 29.42
C GLU A 839 -48.47 -6.56 30.36
N PHE A 840 -47.28 -6.92 29.85
CA PHE A 840 -46.23 -7.57 30.61
C PHE A 840 -45.15 -6.58 31.09
N GLY A 841 -45.36 -5.27 30.88
CA GLY A 841 -44.38 -4.23 31.21
C GLY A 841 -43.17 -4.22 30.30
N ASN A 842 -43.34 -4.66 29.04
CA ASN A 842 -42.24 -4.70 28.04
C ASN A 842 -41.69 -3.29 27.75
N GLN A 843 -40.38 -3.13 27.84
CA GLN A 843 -39.67 -1.92 27.44
C GLN A 843 -38.47 -2.27 26.57
N PRO A 844 -38.11 -1.40 25.58
CA PRO A 844 -36.88 -1.60 24.82
C PRO A 844 -35.67 -1.32 25.73
N TYR A 845 -34.61 -2.07 25.54
CA TYR A 845 -33.33 -1.86 26.23
C TYR A 845 -32.16 -1.95 25.27
N GLY A 846 -31.12 -1.15 25.54
CA GLY A 846 -29.95 -1.04 24.69
C GLY A 846 -28.77 -1.89 25.15
N THR A 847 -27.65 -1.70 24.44
CA THR A 847 -26.42 -2.47 24.69
C THR A 847 -25.79 -2.23 26.07
N GLU A 848 -26.00 -1.06 26.68
CA GLU A 848 -25.48 -0.76 28.04
C GLU A 848 -26.22 -1.57 29.13
N ALA A 849 -27.54 -1.66 29.04
CA ALA A 849 -28.31 -2.50 29.94
C ALA A 849 -27.98 -3.99 29.71
N LEU A 850 -27.87 -4.42 28.44
CA LEU A 850 -27.42 -5.77 28.09
C LEU A 850 -26.06 -6.08 28.69
N SER A 851 -25.10 -5.12 28.62
CA SER A 851 -23.77 -5.24 29.21
C SER A 851 -23.84 -5.38 30.74
N THR A 852 -24.68 -4.59 31.43
CA THR A 852 -24.94 -4.73 32.87
C THR A 852 -25.38 -6.16 33.22
N LEU A 853 -26.40 -6.63 32.52
CA LEU A 853 -27.01 -7.96 32.77
C LEU A 853 -26.00 -9.10 32.57
N ARG A 854 -25.21 -9.06 31.48
CA ARG A 854 -24.20 -10.12 31.19
C ARG A 854 -23.04 -10.07 32.19
N ILE A 855 -22.62 -8.89 32.64
CA ILE A 855 -21.54 -8.73 33.64
C ILE A 855 -21.93 -9.36 34.96
N GLU A 856 -23.16 -9.12 35.43
CA GLU A 856 -23.71 -9.75 36.65
C GLU A 856 -23.67 -11.27 36.59
N MET A 857 -23.89 -11.86 35.42
CA MET A 857 -23.88 -13.29 35.18
C MET A 857 -22.46 -13.86 34.98
N GLY A 858 -21.47 -13.01 34.79
CA GLY A 858 -20.09 -13.41 34.44
C GLY A 858 -19.93 -13.92 33.02
N HIS A 859 -20.87 -13.59 32.13
CA HIS A 859 -20.76 -13.90 30.72
C HIS A 859 -19.67 -13.04 30.07
N VAL A 860 -18.77 -13.68 29.34
CA VAL A 860 -17.66 -13.03 28.66
C VAL A 860 -18.13 -12.31 27.39
N ALA A 861 -17.42 -11.25 27.02
CA ALA A 861 -17.62 -10.50 25.80
C ALA A 861 -16.28 -9.96 25.29
N GLY A 862 -16.27 -9.08 24.30
CA GLY A 862 -15.06 -8.52 23.69
C GLY A 862 -13.96 -8.07 24.68
N PRO A 863 -14.27 -7.34 25.77
CA PRO A 863 -13.26 -6.92 26.75
C PRO A 863 -12.52 -8.07 27.45
N GLU A 864 -13.15 -9.23 27.65
CA GLU A 864 -12.56 -10.44 28.21
C GLU A 864 -11.86 -11.29 27.15
N LEU A 865 -12.28 -11.18 25.87
CA LEU A 865 -11.74 -11.93 24.72
C LEU A 865 -10.85 -11.02 23.85
N ASP A 866 -9.83 -10.45 24.45
CA ASP A 866 -9.01 -9.36 23.92
C ASP A 866 -7.87 -9.79 22.95
N GLY A 867 -7.90 -11.02 22.43
CA GLY A 867 -6.88 -11.56 21.53
C GLY A 867 -5.65 -12.17 22.22
N ARG A 868 -5.68 -12.26 23.55
CA ARG A 868 -4.63 -12.91 24.39
C ARG A 868 -5.17 -14.05 25.25
N THR A 869 -6.47 -14.22 25.27
CA THR A 869 -7.22 -15.08 26.20
C THR A 869 -7.38 -16.48 25.64
N ILE A 870 -7.08 -17.48 26.43
CA ILE A 870 -7.37 -18.89 26.16
C ILE A 870 -8.61 -19.32 26.94
N PRO A 871 -9.27 -20.44 26.60
CA PRO A 871 -10.49 -20.89 27.27
C PRO A 871 -10.39 -20.99 28.82
N SER A 872 -9.24 -21.43 29.32
CA SER A 872 -9.00 -21.59 30.76
C SER A 872 -8.96 -20.25 31.50
N ASP A 873 -8.63 -19.15 30.86
CA ASP A 873 -8.53 -17.83 31.49
C ASP A 873 -9.90 -17.28 31.84
N VAL A 874 -10.92 -17.64 31.08
CA VAL A 874 -12.30 -17.16 31.23
C VAL A 874 -13.26 -18.24 31.69
N SER A 875 -12.73 -19.30 32.31
CA SER A 875 -13.52 -20.40 32.92
C SER A 875 -14.34 -21.24 31.93
N LEU A 876 -13.98 -21.23 30.62
CA LEU A 876 -14.66 -21.97 29.56
C LEU A 876 -14.00 -23.35 29.24
N ASN A 877 -13.19 -23.90 30.15
CA ASN A 877 -12.54 -25.20 29.96
C ASN A 877 -13.53 -26.35 29.73
N GLY A 878 -14.74 -26.26 30.25
CA GLY A 878 -15.79 -27.25 30.06
C GLY A 878 -16.20 -27.42 28.62
N LEU A 879 -15.94 -26.42 27.74
CA LEU A 879 -16.20 -26.47 26.31
C LEU A 879 -15.05 -27.08 25.50
N VAL A 880 -13.89 -27.29 26.11
CA VAL A 880 -12.71 -27.81 25.41
C VAL A 880 -12.71 -29.33 25.46
N SER A 881 -13.00 -29.98 24.34
CA SER A 881 -13.02 -31.45 24.23
C SER A 881 -11.61 -32.05 24.38
N LYS A 882 -11.50 -33.04 25.24
CA LYS A 882 -10.28 -33.86 25.37
C LYS A 882 -10.21 -34.98 24.29
N LYS A 883 -11.34 -35.37 23.71
CA LYS A 883 -11.49 -36.60 22.90
C LYS A 883 -11.38 -36.37 21.38
N LYS A 884 -11.66 -35.17 20.90
CA LYS A 884 -11.63 -34.87 19.45
C LYS A 884 -10.51 -33.87 19.12
N ASP A 885 -10.16 -33.79 17.86
CA ASP A 885 -9.29 -32.77 17.32
C ASP A 885 -10.10 -31.53 16.89
N PHE A 886 -9.47 -30.34 16.92
CA PHE A 886 -10.05 -29.06 16.53
C PHE A 886 -8.96 -28.01 16.34
N ILE A 887 -9.29 -26.92 15.65
CA ILE A 887 -8.36 -25.80 15.42
C ILE A 887 -7.82 -25.26 16.75
N GLY A 888 -6.48 -25.16 16.86
CA GLY A 888 -5.80 -24.63 18.04
C GLY A 888 -5.56 -25.61 19.20
N LYS A 889 -6.06 -26.85 19.11
CA LYS A 889 -5.91 -27.85 20.19
C LYS A 889 -4.46 -28.08 20.62
N ASN A 890 -3.56 -28.29 19.64
CA ASN A 890 -2.15 -28.55 19.92
C ASN A 890 -1.47 -27.37 20.63
N SER A 891 -1.87 -26.16 20.26
CA SER A 891 -1.31 -24.95 20.89
C SER A 891 -1.73 -24.77 22.34
N LEU A 892 -2.88 -25.30 22.76
CA LEU A 892 -3.27 -25.28 24.18
C LEU A 892 -2.34 -26.11 25.08
N GLY A 893 -1.55 -27.02 24.52
CA GLY A 893 -0.52 -27.78 25.22
C GLY A 893 0.77 -27.03 25.51
N ARG A 894 0.94 -25.80 25.05
CA ARG A 894 2.13 -25.00 25.28
C ARG A 894 2.36 -24.76 26.79
N GLU A 895 3.61 -24.83 27.25
CA GLU A 895 3.98 -24.60 28.64
C GLU A 895 3.45 -23.26 29.16
N ALA A 896 3.60 -22.19 28.43
CA ALA A 896 3.13 -20.85 28.79
C ALA A 896 1.60 -20.75 29.02
N PHE A 897 0.81 -21.69 28.48
CA PHE A 897 -0.63 -21.76 28.70
C PHE A 897 -1.02 -22.62 29.90
N ASN A 898 -0.09 -23.45 30.41
CA ASN A 898 -0.32 -24.43 31.48
C ASN A 898 0.40 -24.05 32.76
N VAL A 899 0.92 -22.83 32.90
CA VAL A 899 1.50 -22.33 34.15
C VAL A 899 0.38 -22.11 35.19
N GLU A 900 0.64 -22.55 36.44
CA GLU A 900 -0.36 -22.45 37.52
C GLU A 900 -0.75 -21.01 37.83
N SER A 901 0.21 -20.07 37.72
CA SER A 901 0.04 -18.65 37.98
C SER A 901 -0.63 -17.87 36.84
N ARG A 902 -1.18 -18.57 35.84
CA ARG A 902 -1.83 -17.91 34.69
C ARG A 902 -3.05 -17.12 35.17
N GLN A 903 -3.33 -16.03 34.45
CA GLN A 903 -4.48 -15.18 34.71
C GLN A 903 -5.82 -15.93 34.60
N LYS A 904 -6.79 -15.56 35.44
CA LYS A 904 -8.15 -16.11 35.44
C LYS A 904 -9.16 -14.99 35.64
N ILE A 905 -10.35 -15.17 35.06
CA ILE A 905 -11.48 -14.25 35.28
C ILE A 905 -11.98 -14.35 36.73
N VAL A 906 -12.22 -13.20 37.33
CA VAL A 906 -12.77 -13.03 38.68
C VAL A 906 -13.76 -11.90 38.72
N GLY A 907 -14.61 -11.83 39.75
CA GLY A 907 -15.40 -10.67 40.11
C GLY A 907 -14.66 -9.77 41.08
N LEU A 908 -14.93 -8.48 41.03
CA LEU A 908 -14.44 -7.49 42.00
C LEU A 908 -15.62 -6.67 42.52
N ILE A 909 -15.64 -6.48 43.82
CA ILE A 909 -16.55 -5.54 44.48
C ILE A 909 -15.76 -4.54 45.32
N PRO A 910 -16.10 -3.23 45.25
CA PRO A 910 -15.45 -2.27 46.15
C PRO A 910 -15.84 -2.51 47.60
N ILE A 911 -14.90 -2.33 48.50
CA ILE A 911 -15.13 -2.54 49.95
C ILE A 911 -16.24 -1.60 50.50
N ASP A 912 -16.27 -0.36 49.98
CA ASP A 912 -17.28 0.61 50.36
C ASP A 912 -18.68 0.37 49.77
N ARG A 913 -18.81 -0.59 48.83
CA ARG A 913 -20.03 -0.95 48.08
C ARG A 913 -20.68 0.21 47.31
N LYS A 914 -19.95 1.32 47.10
CA LYS A 914 -20.43 2.55 46.45
C LYS A 914 -19.57 3.03 45.29
N SER A 915 -18.28 2.89 45.44
CA SER A 915 -17.32 3.41 44.44
C SER A 915 -17.33 2.61 43.16
N SER A 916 -17.65 3.25 42.04
CA SER A 916 -17.57 2.63 40.72
C SER A 916 -16.12 2.42 40.32
N ILE A 917 -15.76 1.18 40.03
CA ILE A 917 -14.40 0.77 39.57
C ILE A 917 -14.26 1.09 38.07
N PRO A 918 -13.32 1.95 37.65
CA PRO A 918 -13.12 2.25 36.23
C PRO A 918 -12.62 1.04 35.45
N GLU A 919 -13.19 0.81 34.28
CA GLU A 919 -12.63 -0.16 33.32
C GLU A 919 -11.17 0.19 32.97
N GLY A 920 -10.35 -0.81 32.74
CA GLY A 920 -8.93 -0.65 32.51
C GLY A 920 -8.09 -0.39 33.76
N SER A 921 -8.70 -0.30 34.97
CA SER A 921 -7.95 -0.16 36.23
C SER A 921 -7.01 -1.34 36.43
N HIS A 922 -5.78 -1.07 36.88
CA HIS A 922 -4.82 -2.10 37.22
C HIS A 922 -5.12 -2.64 38.63
N ILE A 923 -5.06 -3.95 38.79
CA ILE A 923 -5.15 -4.59 40.09
C ILE A 923 -3.75 -4.69 40.65
N VAL A 924 -3.51 -4.11 41.84
CA VAL A 924 -2.20 -4.04 42.49
C VAL A 924 -2.32 -4.40 43.98
N GLN A 925 -1.22 -4.88 44.57
CA GLN A 925 -1.13 -5.20 45.98
C GLN A 925 -1.01 -3.92 46.84
N ASP A 926 -0.22 -2.96 46.35
CA ASP A 926 0.05 -1.70 47.02
C ASP A 926 -0.28 -0.51 46.09
N GLN A 927 -1.20 0.30 46.49
CA GLN A 927 -1.62 1.49 45.73
C GLN A 927 -0.53 2.57 45.57
N ASN A 928 0.47 2.56 46.49
CA ASN A 928 1.56 3.55 46.56
C ASN A 928 2.85 3.03 45.90
N ALA A 929 2.86 1.84 45.34
CA ALA A 929 4.03 1.28 44.68
C ALA A 929 4.56 2.17 43.55
N LYS A 930 5.88 2.36 43.51
CA LYS A 930 6.53 3.16 42.45
C LYS A 930 6.33 2.54 41.06
N LEU A 931 6.22 3.37 40.05
CA LEU A 931 6.17 2.92 38.65
C LEU A 931 7.53 2.35 38.19
N PRO A 932 7.53 1.25 37.39
CA PRO A 932 6.36 0.48 36.97
C PRO A 932 5.78 -0.36 38.12
N ASN A 933 4.53 -0.07 38.48
CA ASN A 933 3.84 -0.81 39.54
C ASN A 933 3.57 -2.26 39.07
N PRO A 934 3.94 -3.28 39.84
CA PRO A 934 3.70 -4.68 39.50
C PRO A 934 2.21 -4.98 39.53
N LYS A 935 1.58 -4.99 38.34
CA LYS A 935 0.16 -5.31 38.19
C LYS A 935 -0.07 -6.82 38.27
N LEU A 936 -1.10 -7.21 39.00
CA LEU A 936 -1.60 -8.58 39.09
C LEU A 936 -2.67 -8.87 38.03
N GLY A 937 -3.30 -7.86 37.50
CA GLY A 937 -4.36 -7.95 36.49
C GLY A 937 -4.95 -6.62 36.11
N HIS A 938 -6.08 -6.67 35.45
CA HIS A 938 -6.83 -5.47 35.08
C HIS A 938 -8.36 -5.72 35.09
N VAL A 939 -9.11 -4.67 35.29
CA VAL A 939 -10.56 -4.66 35.21
C VAL A 939 -10.98 -4.63 33.74
N SER A 940 -11.70 -5.65 33.28
CA SER A 940 -12.16 -5.78 31.90
C SER A 940 -13.49 -5.09 31.65
N SER A 941 -14.46 -5.28 32.55
CA SER A 941 -15.81 -4.73 32.45
C SER A 941 -16.34 -4.30 33.80
N SER A 942 -17.18 -3.26 33.85
CA SER A 942 -17.73 -2.73 35.09
C SER A 942 -19.20 -2.37 34.91
N CYS A 943 -20.00 -2.63 35.92
CA CYS A 943 -21.40 -2.26 35.94
C CYS A 943 -21.88 -1.82 37.35
N TRP A 944 -23.08 -1.28 37.41
CA TRP A 944 -23.84 -1.21 38.63
C TRP A 944 -24.81 -2.38 38.64
N SER A 945 -24.59 -3.34 39.54
CA SER A 945 -25.52 -4.48 39.67
C SER A 945 -26.90 -3.96 40.12
N VAL A 946 -27.90 -4.21 39.28
CA VAL A 946 -29.28 -3.83 39.58
C VAL A 946 -29.90 -4.77 40.57
N GLU A 947 -29.47 -6.03 40.58
CA GLU A 947 -29.93 -7.04 41.52
C GLU A 947 -29.40 -6.76 42.93
N ASN A 948 -28.09 -6.54 43.09
CA ASN A 948 -27.44 -6.35 44.39
C ASN A 948 -27.31 -4.88 44.81
N ASN A 949 -27.76 -3.96 43.95
CA ASN A 949 -27.72 -2.50 44.15
C ASN A 949 -26.34 -1.97 44.62
N ASN A 950 -25.27 -2.44 43.99
CA ASN A 950 -23.88 -2.02 44.25
C ASN A 950 -23.04 -2.16 43.00
N PRO A 951 -21.84 -1.53 42.93
CA PRO A 951 -20.89 -1.73 41.83
C PRO A 951 -20.36 -3.15 41.83
N PHE A 952 -20.20 -3.69 40.61
CA PHE A 952 -19.57 -4.97 40.36
C PHE A 952 -18.71 -4.90 39.09
N SER A 953 -17.61 -5.63 39.04
CA SER A 953 -16.73 -5.63 37.87
C SER A 953 -16.18 -7.03 37.59
N LEU A 954 -15.97 -7.34 36.32
CA LEU A 954 -15.15 -8.48 35.88
C LEU A 954 -13.71 -8.02 35.70
N ALA A 955 -12.80 -8.89 36.04
CA ALA A 955 -11.38 -8.66 35.92
C ALA A 955 -10.63 -9.94 35.50
N ILE A 956 -9.54 -9.75 34.78
CA ILE A 956 -8.60 -10.82 34.43
C ILE A 956 -7.37 -10.66 35.35
N MET A 957 -7.18 -11.62 36.22
CA MET A 957 -6.19 -11.51 37.29
C MET A 957 -5.29 -12.74 37.40
N LYS A 958 -3.97 -12.53 37.55
CA LYS A 958 -2.99 -13.58 37.80
C LYS A 958 -3.41 -14.42 39.01
N ASP A 959 -3.44 -15.73 38.78
CA ASP A 959 -3.84 -16.70 39.85
C ASP A 959 -5.22 -16.42 40.49
N GLY A 960 -6.12 -15.79 39.69
CA GLY A 960 -7.35 -15.17 40.20
C GLY A 960 -8.24 -16.08 41.07
N LYS A 961 -8.38 -17.37 40.75
CA LYS A 961 -9.21 -18.30 41.53
C LYS A 961 -8.70 -18.48 42.96
N ASN A 962 -7.39 -18.45 43.20
CA ASN A 962 -6.76 -18.56 44.51
C ASN A 962 -6.75 -17.23 45.26
N MET A 963 -7.22 -16.16 44.64
CA MET A 963 -7.31 -14.81 45.22
C MET A 963 -8.70 -14.48 45.74
N ILE A 964 -9.70 -15.36 45.57
CA ILE A 964 -11.05 -15.13 46.06
C ILE A 964 -11.03 -14.90 47.58
N GLY A 965 -11.75 -13.88 48.07
CA GLY A 965 -11.78 -13.43 49.46
C GLY A 965 -10.64 -12.51 49.86
N LYS A 966 -9.61 -12.30 49.01
CA LYS A 966 -8.52 -11.38 49.32
C LYS A 966 -8.80 -9.96 48.81
N LYS A 967 -8.15 -8.98 49.43
CA LYS A 967 -8.27 -7.55 49.11
C LYS A 967 -7.07 -7.04 48.32
N PHE A 968 -7.37 -6.15 47.40
CA PHE A 968 -6.41 -5.48 46.49
C PHE A 968 -6.85 -4.05 46.23
N PHE A 969 -6.07 -3.33 45.42
CA PHE A 969 -6.42 -2.01 44.93
C PHE A 969 -6.62 -2.03 43.42
N ALA A 970 -7.78 -1.49 42.98
CA ALA A 970 -8.04 -1.17 41.60
C ALA A 970 -7.60 0.29 41.32
N VAL A 971 -6.46 0.46 40.67
CA VAL A 971 -5.85 1.78 40.43
C VAL A 971 -6.02 2.22 38.99
N SER A 972 -6.59 3.39 38.79
CA SER A 972 -6.75 4.07 37.48
C SER A 972 -5.97 5.38 37.49
N PRO A 973 -4.71 5.43 37.00
CA PRO A 973 -3.92 6.65 36.96
C PRO A 973 -4.56 7.75 36.10
N LEU A 974 -5.17 7.38 34.98
CA LEU A 974 -5.84 8.32 34.07
C LEU A 974 -7.04 9.04 34.71
N LYS A 975 -7.74 8.39 35.64
CA LYS A 975 -8.89 8.95 36.37
C LYS A 975 -8.50 9.40 37.77
N ASN A 976 -7.24 9.29 38.14
CA ASN A 976 -6.71 9.57 39.47
C ASN A 976 -7.54 8.91 40.59
N LYS A 977 -7.86 7.61 40.42
CA LYS A 977 -8.66 6.82 41.36
C LYS A 977 -7.87 5.60 41.84
N SER A 978 -8.00 5.33 43.14
CA SER A 978 -7.57 4.09 43.78
C SER A 978 -8.71 3.58 44.67
N ILE A 979 -9.20 2.38 44.43
CA ILE A 979 -10.36 1.79 45.07
C ILE A 979 -9.95 0.46 45.68
N GLU A 980 -10.17 0.30 46.99
CA GLU A 980 -9.96 -0.99 47.66
C GLU A 980 -11.07 -1.96 47.24
N VAL A 981 -10.72 -3.14 46.79
CA VAL A 981 -11.63 -4.14 46.24
C VAL A 981 -11.41 -5.52 46.85
N GLU A 982 -12.49 -6.26 46.96
CA GLU A 982 -12.46 -7.68 47.30
C GLU A 982 -12.64 -8.52 46.04
N VAL A 983 -11.82 -9.59 45.90
CA VAL A 983 -11.97 -10.55 44.81
C VAL A 983 -13.04 -11.57 45.16
N ILE A 984 -14.02 -11.73 44.26
CA ILE A 984 -15.10 -12.70 44.43
C ILE A 984 -15.28 -13.56 43.18
N SER A 985 -16.26 -14.45 43.16
CA SER A 985 -16.64 -15.18 41.93
C SER A 985 -17.02 -14.23 40.82
N SER A 986 -16.69 -14.59 39.60
CA SER A 986 -17.15 -13.84 38.39
C SER A 986 -18.66 -13.94 38.16
N HIS A 987 -19.32 -14.96 38.73
CA HIS A 987 -20.77 -15.15 38.66
C HIS A 987 -21.40 -14.51 39.92
N TYR A 988 -21.93 -13.30 39.75
CA TYR A 988 -22.41 -12.51 40.88
C TYR A 988 -23.93 -12.67 41.13
N VAL A 989 -24.70 -12.95 40.08
CA VAL A 989 -26.12 -13.20 40.08
C VAL A 989 -26.38 -14.60 39.51
N ASP A 990 -27.28 -15.35 40.10
CA ASP A 990 -27.74 -16.69 39.67
C ASP A 990 -26.60 -17.64 39.22
N PRO A 991 -25.61 -17.95 40.09
CA PRO A 991 -24.45 -18.74 39.71
C PRO A 991 -24.79 -20.18 39.26
N GLU A 992 -26.01 -20.66 39.61
CA GLU A 992 -26.49 -21.99 39.19
C GLU A 992 -27.25 -21.96 37.85
N GLY A 993 -27.56 -20.76 37.31
CA GLY A 993 -28.31 -20.57 36.07
C GLY A 993 -29.74 -21.10 36.15
N LYS A 994 -30.43 -20.90 37.26
CA LYS A 994 -31.82 -21.31 37.46
C LYS A 994 -32.77 -20.50 36.61
N ARG A 995 -32.51 -19.17 36.48
CA ARG A 995 -33.37 -18.24 35.73
C ARG A 995 -33.48 -18.61 34.26
N VAL A 996 -32.38 -18.93 33.64
CA VAL A 996 -32.38 -19.31 32.19
C VAL A 996 -33.06 -20.62 31.90
N ARG A 997 -33.24 -21.47 32.93
CA ARG A 997 -33.87 -22.78 32.82
C ARG A 997 -35.31 -22.80 33.37
N SER A 998 -35.79 -21.70 33.97
CA SER A 998 -37.12 -21.60 34.52
C SER A 998 -38.28 -21.78 33.53
#